data_3a93d9d871798da527a0f5c38b9340b0
#
_entry.id   3a93d9d871798da527a0f5c38b9340b0
#
_cell.length_a   1.000
_cell.length_b   1.000
_cell.length_c   1.000
_cell.angle_alpha   90.00
_cell.angle_beta   90.00
_cell.angle_gamma   90.00
#
_symmetry.space_group_name_H-M   'P 1'
#
loop_
_entity.id
_entity.type
_entity.pdbx_description
1 polymer ?
#
loop_
_entity_poly.entity_id
_entity_poly.type
_entity_poly.pdbx_seq_one_letter_code
_entity_poly.pdbx_strand_id
1 'polypeptide(L)'
;MRSSLLASTAATVLVLGGVPGVAAAADTDIDLDTPVVVSPITVVGTRTERAVDDVPATISVISAEQIERLLVTDIKDLIKFEPGVSVPTAPARFSAAMSGQGRDGNSGFTIRGMGGNRVLIVQDGVRVPDGFAFGAQNVGRGGYNDLDLMKSVEILRGPASALYGSDGIAGAVSFTSKDPVDFLDADRNFGARGRVAYSSADEGWTEGVALAGRSGALSGLLAYTRRDTNETETMGDVGGTGSTRTQANPQDFASNAVLGKLVWDVNDNHALRLTYDYFDSEMSGEALSSYSASISRLRAEDETERQRASLEWRFNDTLGLDSGFVTGYWQDATTTQFTAEDRITAANRTRLVTFDNEIWGVAAQGTRTFGGERLSHRITLGGDWSRTTQEGVRDGTVPPAGEAFPVRPFPKTEYDLAGLFIQDEISLMDGRLSIIPALRYDWYELTPKADRLFPAPTSGQSDSHLSPKIGVIYWANDHFGLFANYAQGFKAPSPMQVNNFFENPLFGYESIPNPDLKPETSESIEAGMRFRQIDAFGGRLSLSATAFKSKYEDFIDQVVVRGTGVPGRDPLIYQYVNQTNVDIWGLEARGDIAWDNGLSAIMAASFADGETETDDQRGKLASVDPIKLVGGLNYADPSGRWGGMLSATWSDRKDSYGCGGGLCWPGEAFTVVDLTAYVNLTERATLRAGAFNLFDEKYAWWSDVRGLSRPSITERPATLDAYTQPGRNFGVSLSVRL
;
A
#
# COMPACT_ATOMS: atom_id res chain seq x y z
N MET A 1 -21.79 20.64 -24.44
CA MET A 1 -23.24 20.70 -24.21
C MET A 1 -23.83 19.31 -24.48
N ARG A 2 -23.85 18.50 -23.46
CA ARG A 2 -24.81 17.37 -23.36
C ARG A 2 -25.11 17.26 -21.85
N SER A 3 -26.34 17.64 -21.53
CA SER A 3 -26.94 17.53 -20.23
C SER A 3 -27.26 16.06 -19.95
N SER A 4 -26.56 15.46 -18.98
CA SER A 4 -26.96 14.18 -18.38
C SER A 4 -27.87 14.45 -17.20
N LEU A 5 -29.13 14.09 -17.34
CA LEU A 5 -30.07 13.99 -16.24
C LEU A 5 -29.67 12.82 -15.34
N LEU A 6 -29.25 13.12 -14.14
CA LEU A 6 -29.11 12.16 -13.04
C LEU A 6 -30.52 11.76 -12.58
N ALA A 7 -30.93 10.54 -12.91
CA ALA A 7 -32.09 9.90 -12.32
C ALA A 7 -31.68 9.22 -11.01
N SER A 8 -31.95 9.86 -9.89
CA SER A 8 -31.90 9.26 -8.58
C SER A 8 -32.98 8.18 -8.44
N THR A 9 -32.60 6.92 -8.47
CA THR A 9 -33.49 5.80 -8.17
C THR A 9 -33.26 5.39 -6.71
N ALA A 10 -34.13 5.91 -5.83
CA ALA A 10 -34.27 5.39 -4.47
C ALA A 10 -34.82 3.97 -4.51
N ALA A 11 -34.02 2.98 -4.13
CA ALA A 11 -34.46 1.60 -3.95
C ALA A 11 -35.25 1.48 -2.64
N THR A 12 -36.55 1.34 -2.75
CA THR A 12 -37.46 1.02 -1.63
C THR A 12 -37.36 -0.47 -1.33
N VAL A 13 -36.75 -0.81 -0.20
CA VAL A 13 -36.71 -2.19 0.31
C VAL A 13 -38.03 -2.50 1.01
N LEU A 14 -38.81 -3.39 0.42
CA LEU A 14 -40.05 -3.93 0.98
C LEU A 14 -39.70 -5.09 1.95
N VAL A 15 -39.98 -4.91 3.23
CA VAL A 15 -39.89 -5.96 4.25
C VAL A 15 -41.18 -6.76 4.26
N LEU A 16 -41.12 -8.03 3.89
CA LEU A 16 -42.21 -8.99 4.14
C LEU A 16 -41.80 -9.92 5.27
N GLY A 17 -42.53 -9.80 6.37
CA GLY A 17 -42.37 -10.63 7.54
C GLY A 17 -43.01 -12.01 7.42
N GLY A 18 -42.46 -12.96 8.14
CA GLY A 18 -43.04 -14.30 8.36
C GLY A 18 -42.20 -15.11 9.32
N VAL A 19 -42.62 -15.20 10.57
CA VAL A 19 -42.10 -16.17 11.59
C VAL A 19 -42.93 -17.42 11.48
N PRO A 20 -42.38 -18.66 11.64
CA PRO A 20 -42.41 -19.30 12.95
C PRO A 20 -41.24 -20.28 13.24
N GLY A 21 -41.06 -20.56 14.55
CA GLY A 21 -40.75 -21.89 15.09
C GLY A 21 -39.36 -22.06 15.72
N VAL A 22 -39.33 -21.91 17.02
CA VAL A 22 -38.26 -22.30 17.94
C VAL A 22 -38.05 -23.80 17.98
N ALA A 23 -36.81 -24.27 17.82
CA ALA A 23 -36.39 -25.58 18.37
C ALA A 23 -35.02 -25.37 19.03
N ALA A 24 -34.98 -25.63 20.33
CA ALA A 24 -33.79 -25.63 21.16
C ALA A 24 -32.87 -26.78 20.77
N ALA A 25 -31.58 -26.49 20.62
CA ALA A 25 -30.52 -27.50 20.57
C ALA A 25 -29.43 -27.12 21.57
N ALA A 26 -28.89 -28.14 22.18
CA ALA A 26 -28.17 -28.26 23.42
C ALA A 26 -26.92 -27.40 23.55
N ASP A 27 -26.74 -26.90 24.78
CA ASP A 27 -25.52 -26.33 25.34
C ASP A 27 -24.32 -27.27 25.15
N THR A 28 -23.31 -26.79 24.46
CA THR A 28 -21.93 -27.16 24.76
C THR A 28 -21.27 -25.90 25.35
N ASP A 29 -21.04 -25.99 26.66
CA ASP A 29 -20.28 -25.01 27.43
C ASP A 29 -18.89 -24.77 26.77
N ILE A 30 -18.79 -23.78 25.92
CA ILE A 30 -17.51 -23.12 25.63
C ILE A 30 -17.43 -22.03 26.66
N ASP A 31 -16.45 -22.13 27.55
CA ASP A 31 -16.11 -21.13 28.55
C ASP A 31 -15.75 -19.81 27.83
N LEU A 32 -16.73 -18.93 27.67
CA LEU A 32 -16.60 -17.62 27.00
C LEU A 32 -16.09 -16.51 27.93
N ASP A 33 -15.63 -16.86 29.14
CA ASP A 33 -15.34 -15.88 30.20
C ASP A 33 -13.92 -15.28 30.15
N THR A 34 -13.14 -15.53 29.11
CA THR A 34 -11.85 -14.85 28.97
C THR A 34 -11.60 -14.39 27.53
N PRO A 35 -11.47 -13.08 27.27
CA PRO A 35 -11.03 -12.62 25.94
C PRO A 35 -9.60 -13.11 25.69
N VAL A 36 -9.48 -14.24 24.99
CA VAL A 36 -8.19 -14.73 24.50
C VAL A 36 -7.81 -13.84 23.33
N VAL A 37 -6.81 -12.98 23.52
CA VAL A 37 -6.16 -12.29 22.40
C VAL A 37 -5.39 -13.34 21.61
N VAL A 38 -6.02 -13.85 20.56
CA VAL A 38 -5.37 -14.79 19.64
C VAL A 38 -4.43 -14.00 18.74
N SER A 39 -3.18 -14.44 18.66
CA SER A 39 -2.22 -13.86 17.71
C SER A 39 -2.76 -13.99 16.28
N PRO A 40 -2.82 -12.91 15.50
CA PRO A 40 -3.31 -12.99 14.12
C PRO A 40 -2.45 -13.95 13.28
N ILE A 41 -3.08 -14.56 12.29
CA ILE A 41 -2.40 -15.46 11.34
C ILE A 41 -1.83 -14.60 10.20
N THR A 42 -0.63 -14.91 9.76
CA THR A 42 0.06 -14.29 8.62
C THR A 42 0.55 -15.35 7.64
N VAL A 43 0.62 -14.99 6.38
CA VAL A 43 1.22 -15.78 5.29
C VAL A 43 2.42 -15.06 4.69
N VAL A 44 2.45 -13.72 4.76
CA VAL A 44 3.46 -12.90 4.08
C VAL A 44 4.88 -13.17 4.57
N GLY A 45 5.06 -13.60 5.81
CA GLY A 45 6.38 -13.82 6.41
C GLY A 45 7.03 -15.16 6.11
N THR A 46 6.22 -16.17 5.74
CA THR A 46 6.68 -17.57 5.60
C THR A 46 6.08 -18.31 4.41
N ARG A 47 5.19 -17.70 3.62
CA ARG A 47 4.43 -18.35 2.53
C ARG A 47 3.51 -19.51 3.02
N THR A 48 3.43 -19.72 4.31
CA THR A 48 2.58 -20.69 4.99
C THR A 48 1.84 -19.97 6.12
N GLU A 49 0.66 -20.46 6.48
CA GLU A 49 -0.10 -19.90 7.61
C GLU A 49 0.62 -20.12 8.94
N ARG A 50 0.90 -19.04 9.66
CA ARG A 50 1.48 -19.05 11.01
C ARG A 50 0.93 -17.89 11.85
N ALA A 51 0.90 -18.11 13.16
CA ALA A 51 0.68 -17.02 14.09
C ALA A 51 1.82 -15.99 13.96
N VAL A 52 1.48 -14.70 13.95
CA VAL A 52 2.47 -13.60 13.83
C VAL A 52 3.57 -13.73 14.88
N ASP A 53 3.21 -14.17 16.09
CA ASP A 53 4.18 -14.35 17.18
C ASP A 53 5.21 -15.46 16.94
N ASP A 54 4.92 -16.39 16.03
CA ASP A 54 5.82 -17.51 15.73
C ASP A 54 6.66 -17.30 14.46
N VAL A 55 6.52 -16.12 13.81
CA VAL A 55 7.34 -15.74 12.64
C VAL A 55 8.50 -14.86 13.08
N PRO A 56 9.77 -15.21 12.84
CA PRO A 56 10.91 -14.40 13.21
C PRO A 56 11.11 -13.20 12.27
N ALA A 57 10.14 -12.31 12.22
CA ALA A 57 10.15 -11.07 11.43
C ALA A 57 9.15 -10.07 12.03
N THR A 58 9.29 -8.80 11.67
CA THR A 58 8.37 -7.75 12.07
C THR A 58 7.19 -7.67 11.09
N ILE A 59 6.01 -8.13 11.53
CA ILE A 59 4.80 -8.21 10.72
C ILE A 59 3.64 -7.56 11.44
N SER A 60 2.81 -6.83 10.70
CA SER A 60 1.50 -6.35 11.15
C SER A 60 0.40 -6.95 10.29
N VAL A 61 -0.71 -7.30 10.91
CA VAL A 61 -1.93 -7.76 10.22
C VAL A 61 -3.07 -6.84 10.63
N ILE A 62 -3.72 -6.23 9.65
CA ILE A 62 -4.88 -5.35 9.82
C ILE A 62 -6.08 -6.07 9.23
N SER A 63 -7.04 -6.44 10.08
CA SER A 63 -8.23 -7.18 9.66
C SER A 63 -9.32 -6.26 9.10
N ALA A 64 -10.26 -6.84 8.33
CA ALA A 64 -11.46 -6.13 7.86
C ALA A 64 -12.25 -5.49 9.02
N GLU A 65 -12.31 -6.15 10.18
CA GLU A 65 -13.00 -5.60 11.34
C GLU A 65 -12.30 -4.35 11.88
N GLN A 66 -10.96 -4.33 11.92
CA GLN A 66 -10.19 -3.15 12.30
C GLN A 66 -10.37 -2.01 11.30
N ILE A 67 -10.35 -2.30 9.99
CA ILE A 67 -10.63 -1.33 8.92
C ILE A 67 -12.00 -0.67 9.14
N GLU A 68 -13.03 -1.46 9.39
CA GLU A 68 -14.38 -0.94 9.64
C GLU A 68 -14.52 -0.20 10.96
N ARG A 69 -13.93 -0.72 12.04
CA ARG A 69 -14.01 -0.13 13.38
C ARG A 69 -13.35 1.23 13.44
N LEU A 70 -12.26 1.41 12.71
CA LEU A 70 -11.51 2.66 12.66
C LEU A 70 -12.03 3.62 11.57
N LEU A 71 -13.08 3.22 10.82
CA LEU A 71 -13.65 4.00 9.72
C LEU A 71 -12.58 4.39 8.67
N VAL A 72 -11.66 3.48 8.38
CA VAL A 72 -10.58 3.68 7.41
C VAL A 72 -11.17 3.94 6.02
N THR A 73 -10.74 5.01 5.37
CA THR A 73 -11.22 5.40 4.04
C THR A 73 -10.20 5.10 2.93
N ASP A 74 -8.91 5.20 3.24
CA ASP A 74 -7.82 5.00 2.30
C ASP A 74 -6.61 4.27 2.90
N ILE A 75 -5.55 4.06 2.10
CA ILE A 75 -4.32 3.39 2.57
C ILE A 75 -3.50 4.22 3.56
N LYS A 76 -3.69 5.54 3.61
CA LYS A 76 -3.03 6.41 4.59
C LYS A 76 -3.66 6.27 5.96
N ASP A 77 -4.99 6.23 6.03
CA ASP A 77 -5.72 5.92 7.24
C ASP A 77 -5.40 4.51 7.74
N LEU A 78 -5.27 3.55 6.81
CA LEU A 78 -4.95 2.15 7.12
C LEU A 78 -3.71 2.02 8.00
N ILE A 79 -2.66 2.83 7.72
CA ILE A 79 -1.37 2.75 8.42
C ILE A 79 -1.25 3.76 9.59
N LYS A 80 -2.32 4.43 9.96
CA LYS A 80 -2.29 5.46 11.00
C LYS A 80 -1.72 4.94 12.32
N PHE A 81 -2.03 3.69 12.68
CA PHE A 81 -1.55 3.01 13.86
C PHE A 81 -0.34 2.10 13.63
N GLU A 82 0.31 2.21 12.45
CA GLU A 82 1.49 1.42 12.08
C GLU A 82 2.76 2.31 12.11
N PRO A 83 3.49 2.36 13.23
CA PRO A 83 4.76 3.08 13.30
C PRO A 83 5.79 2.49 12.32
N GLY A 84 6.63 3.36 11.75
CA GLY A 84 7.65 2.95 10.77
C GLY A 84 7.09 2.70 9.36
N VAL A 85 5.78 2.94 9.16
CA VAL A 85 5.14 2.90 7.85
C VAL A 85 4.44 4.23 7.59
N SER A 86 4.60 4.78 6.40
CA SER A 86 3.93 6.00 5.95
C SER A 86 3.44 5.87 4.50
N VAL A 87 2.48 6.70 4.15
CA VAL A 87 1.96 6.84 2.77
C VAL A 87 2.03 8.33 2.44
N PRO A 88 3.03 8.75 1.64
CA PRO A 88 3.11 10.13 1.20
C PRO A 88 1.97 10.44 0.23
N THR A 89 1.27 11.54 0.48
CA THR A 89 0.20 12.02 -0.40
C THR A 89 -0.04 13.52 -0.18
N ALA A 90 -0.43 14.23 -1.22
CA ALA A 90 -0.76 15.64 -1.14
C ALA A 90 -1.98 15.96 -2.02
N PRO A 91 -3.15 15.32 -1.75
CA PRO A 91 -4.33 15.43 -2.61
C PRO A 91 -4.84 16.87 -2.71
N ALA A 92 -4.70 17.66 -1.64
CA ALA A 92 -5.11 19.06 -1.63
C ALA A 92 -4.31 19.97 -2.58
N ARG A 93 -3.15 19.52 -3.03
CA ARG A 93 -2.20 20.26 -3.87
C ARG A 93 -1.79 19.46 -5.10
N PHE A 94 -2.73 18.81 -5.76
CA PHE A 94 -2.42 18.18 -7.04
C PHE A 94 -1.82 19.21 -8.02
N SER A 95 -0.97 18.76 -8.89
CA SER A 95 -0.22 19.62 -9.80
C SER A 95 -0.47 19.26 -11.27
N ALA A 96 -0.15 20.20 -12.15
CA ALA A 96 -0.23 19.93 -13.58
C ALA A 96 0.85 18.94 -14.03
N ALA A 97 0.60 18.21 -15.12
CA ALA A 97 1.55 17.31 -15.76
C ALA A 97 2.85 17.99 -16.26
N MET A 98 3.10 19.23 -15.90
CA MET A 98 4.30 20.01 -16.25
C MET A 98 4.99 20.61 -15.02
N SER A 99 4.50 20.34 -13.82
CA SER A 99 5.13 20.78 -12.58
C SER A 99 6.02 19.66 -12.01
N GLY A 100 6.95 20.00 -11.14
CA GLY A 100 7.87 19.04 -10.51
C GLY A 100 7.24 18.17 -9.42
N GLN A 101 5.93 18.23 -9.23
CA GLN A 101 5.19 17.44 -8.24
C GLN A 101 4.12 16.61 -8.95
N GLY A 102 4.07 15.31 -8.73
CA GLY A 102 3.05 14.43 -9.25
C GLY A 102 1.68 14.69 -8.61
N ARG A 103 0.61 14.23 -9.26
CA ARG A 103 -0.77 14.50 -8.85
C ARG A 103 -1.21 13.68 -7.67
N ASP A 104 -0.84 12.43 -7.65
CA ASP A 104 -1.15 11.48 -6.58
C ASP A 104 -0.25 11.61 -5.35
N GLY A 105 0.68 12.59 -5.36
CA GLY A 105 1.65 12.73 -4.31
C GLY A 105 2.52 11.48 -4.11
N ASN A 106 2.61 10.61 -5.15
CA ASN A 106 3.31 9.34 -5.10
C ASN A 106 2.71 8.39 -4.04
N SER A 107 1.40 8.27 -4.03
CA SER A 107 0.65 7.39 -3.13
C SER A 107 1.14 5.95 -3.23
N GLY A 108 1.85 5.51 -2.23
CA GLY A 108 2.40 4.16 -2.07
C GLY A 108 2.95 4.02 -0.68
N PHE A 109 3.24 2.79 -0.27
CA PHE A 109 3.79 2.54 1.06
C PHE A 109 5.28 2.89 1.11
N THR A 110 5.66 3.54 2.20
CA THR A 110 7.05 3.73 2.62
C THR A 110 7.25 2.94 3.90
N ILE A 111 8.19 2.00 3.92
CA ILE A 111 8.51 1.16 5.07
C ILE A 111 9.92 1.52 5.54
N ARG A 112 10.07 1.94 6.80
CA ARG A 112 11.36 2.34 7.39
C ARG A 112 12.13 3.36 6.55
N GLY A 113 11.40 4.26 5.88
CA GLY A 113 11.99 5.28 5.01
C GLY A 113 12.22 4.87 3.56
N MET A 114 11.94 3.62 3.16
CA MET A 114 12.05 3.14 1.80
C MET A 114 10.68 3.00 1.14
N GLY A 115 10.47 3.62 -0.01
CA GLY A 115 9.20 3.66 -0.72
C GLY A 115 9.30 3.45 -2.24
N GLY A 116 8.21 3.73 -2.95
CA GLY A 116 8.08 3.52 -4.39
C GLY A 116 8.13 2.04 -4.77
N ASN A 117 8.73 1.73 -5.91
CA ASN A 117 8.86 0.35 -6.39
C ASN A 117 9.87 -0.51 -5.57
N ARG A 118 10.29 -0.06 -4.38
CA ARG A 118 11.12 -0.81 -3.42
C ARG A 118 10.31 -1.52 -2.33
N VAL A 119 9.00 -1.24 -2.28
CA VAL A 119 8.02 -1.98 -1.46
C VAL A 119 7.18 -2.84 -2.38
N LEU A 120 7.23 -4.15 -2.21
CA LEU A 120 6.38 -5.05 -2.98
C LEU A 120 4.92 -4.93 -2.50
N ILE A 121 3.98 -4.71 -3.42
CA ILE A 121 2.55 -4.75 -3.13
C ILE A 121 1.94 -5.91 -3.91
N VAL A 122 1.21 -6.78 -3.22
CA VAL A 122 0.49 -7.90 -3.84
C VAL A 122 -0.96 -7.93 -3.38
N GLN A 123 -1.84 -8.40 -4.25
CA GLN A 123 -3.23 -8.71 -3.91
C GLN A 123 -3.52 -10.15 -4.32
N ASP A 124 -3.94 -10.99 -3.36
CA ASP A 124 -4.15 -12.43 -3.55
C ASP A 124 -2.96 -13.11 -4.24
N GLY A 125 -1.73 -12.69 -3.92
CA GLY A 125 -0.49 -13.21 -4.49
C GLY A 125 -0.07 -12.64 -5.85
N VAL A 126 -0.91 -11.82 -6.50
CA VAL A 126 -0.60 -11.15 -7.78
C VAL A 126 0.00 -9.77 -7.50
N ARG A 127 1.09 -9.43 -8.19
CA ARG A 127 1.75 -8.12 -8.06
C ARG A 127 0.84 -6.99 -8.52
N VAL A 128 0.76 -5.92 -7.74
CA VAL A 128 0.16 -4.67 -8.17
C VAL A 128 1.10 -3.97 -9.16
N PRO A 129 0.60 -3.29 -10.20
CA PRO A 129 1.42 -2.58 -11.18
C PRO A 129 2.44 -1.63 -10.54
N ASP A 130 3.56 -1.43 -11.22
CA ASP A 130 4.61 -0.52 -10.77
C ASP A 130 4.13 0.94 -10.78
N GLY A 131 4.68 1.72 -9.87
CA GLY A 131 4.59 3.17 -9.95
C GLY A 131 5.45 3.69 -11.10
N PHE A 132 5.00 4.78 -11.71
CA PHE A 132 5.67 5.45 -12.81
C PHE A 132 5.96 6.91 -12.46
N ALA A 133 7.17 7.37 -12.70
CA ALA A 133 7.54 8.76 -12.51
C ALA A 133 8.38 9.24 -13.70
N PHE A 134 7.90 10.26 -14.42
CA PHE A 134 8.60 10.86 -15.54
C PHE A 134 8.38 12.39 -15.51
N GLY A 135 9.38 13.10 -15.07
CA GLY A 135 9.29 14.56 -14.90
C GLY A 135 8.20 14.91 -13.88
N ALA A 136 7.19 15.66 -14.32
CA ALA A 136 6.05 16.05 -13.49
C ALA A 136 4.93 14.99 -13.42
N GLN A 137 5.06 13.91 -14.14
CA GLN A 137 4.09 12.84 -14.19
C GLN A 137 4.47 11.77 -13.17
N ASN A 138 3.54 11.46 -12.29
CA ASN A 138 3.78 10.51 -11.22
C ASN A 138 2.51 9.70 -10.98
N VAL A 139 2.62 8.39 -11.13
CA VAL A 139 1.57 7.40 -10.86
C VAL A 139 2.02 6.55 -9.69
N GLY A 140 1.30 6.61 -8.58
CA GLY A 140 1.58 5.81 -7.40
C GLY A 140 1.13 4.36 -7.54
N ARG A 141 1.25 3.60 -6.46
CA ARG A 141 0.90 2.17 -6.41
C ARG A 141 -0.25 1.86 -5.46
N GLY A 142 -0.73 2.85 -4.70
CA GLY A 142 -1.72 2.64 -3.63
C GLY A 142 -3.17 2.67 -4.09
N GLY A 143 -3.46 3.16 -5.30
CA GLY A 143 -4.79 3.47 -5.77
C GLY A 143 -5.53 2.34 -6.48
N TYR A 144 -5.06 1.09 -6.39
CA TYR A 144 -5.65 -0.03 -7.14
C TYR A 144 -6.59 -0.93 -6.34
N ASN A 145 -6.82 -0.64 -5.05
CA ASN A 145 -7.55 -1.54 -4.16
C ASN A 145 -8.61 -0.81 -3.36
N ASP A 146 -9.83 -1.36 -3.30
CA ASP A 146 -10.85 -0.92 -2.35
C ASP A 146 -10.77 -1.73 -1.06
N LEU A 147 -10.57 -1.04 0.08
CA LEU A 147 -10.38 -1.66 1.39
C LEU A 147 -11.64 -2.37 1.91
N ASP A 148 -12.84 -2.00 1.45
CA ASP A 148 -14.08 -2.67 1.83
C ASP A 148 -14.20 -4.09 1.25
N LEU A 149 -13.45 -4.38 0.19
CA LEU A 149 -13.37 -5.70 -0.43
C LEU A 149 -12.25 -6.58 0.17
N MET A 150 -11.41 -6.03 1.05
CA MET A 150 -10.30 -6.75 1.66
C MET A 150 -10.71 -7.43 2.97
N LYS A 151 -10.22 -8.66 3.16
CA LYS A 151 -10.32 -9.46 4.38
C LYS A 151 -9.23 -9.07 5.38
N SER A 152 -8.01 -8.87 4.87
CA SER A 152 -6.86 -8.45 5.67
C SER A 152 -5.82 -7.74 4.82
N VAL A 153 -5.01 -6.93 5.50
CA VAL A 153 -3.79 -6.34 4.94
C VAL A 153 -2.63 -6.71 5.85
N GLU A 154 -1.62 -7.35 5.28
CA GLU A 154 -0.42 -7.76 6.00
C GLU A 154 0.77 -6.88 5.56
N ILE A 155 1.55 -6.41 6.51
CA ILE A 155 2.73 -5.56 6.27
C ILE A 155 3.95 -6.26 6.85
N LEU A 156 4.84 -6.73 5.98
CA LEU A 156 6.16 -7.27 6.34
C LEU A 156 7.21 -6.17 6.22
N ARG A 157 7.94 -5.91 7.29
CA ARG A 157 9.06 -4.98 7.31
C ARG A 157 10.39 -5.70 7.10
N GLY A 158 11.28 -5.10 6.31
CA GLY A 158 12.53 -5.72 5.88
C GLY A 158 12.40 -6.58 4.63
N PRO A 159 13.52 -7.06 4.04
CA PRO A 159 13.53 -7.70 2.73
C PRO A 159 12.60 -8.91 2.61
N ALA A 160 11.77 -8.93 1.57
CA ALA A 160 10.82 -9.98 1.23
C ALA A 160 11.26 -10.83 0.02
N SER A 161 12.36 -10.47 -0.64
CA SER A 161 12.76 -11.07 -1.92
C SER A 161 13.04 -12.56 -1.85
N ALA A 162 13.53 -13.08 -0.72
CA ALA A 162 13.73 -14.53 -0.53
C ALA A 162 12.43 -15.37 -0.66
N LEU A 163 11.27 -14.72 -0.59
CA LEU A 163 9.95 -15.38 -0.73
C LEU A 163 9.20 -14.92 -1.98
N TYR A 164 9.36 -13.64 -2.39
CA TYR A 164 8.52 -13.01 -3.40
C TYR A 164 9.28 -12.46 -4.61
N GLY A 165 10.63 -12.53 -4.61
CA GLY A 165 11.48 -12.05 -5.70
C GLY A 165 11.66 -10.53 -5.71
N SER A 166 11.85 -9.95 -6.90
CA SER A 166 12.13 -8.52 -7.11
C SER A 166 11.15 -7.59 -6.39
N ASP A 167 11.58 -6.35 -6.13
CA ASP A 167 10.83 -5.22 -5.56
C ASP A 167 10.57 -5.29 -4.04
N GLY A 168 10.83 -6.44 -3.41
CA GLY A 168 10.69 -6.62 -1.97
C GLY A 168 11.93 -6.21 -1.16
N ILE A 169 12.70 -5.19 -1.57
CA ILE A 169 13.95 -4.84 -0.86
C ILE A 169 13.71 -4.13 0.49
N ALA A 170 12.60 -3.41 0.60
CA ALA A 170 12.22 -2.69 1.83
C ALA A 170 11.16 -3.43 2.66
N GLY A 171 10.37 -4.27 2.01
CA GLY A 171 9.26 -4.99 2.62
C GLY A 171 8.18 -5.37 1.62
N ALA A 172 7.09 -5.91 2.14
CA ALA A 172 5.93 -6.26 1.34
C ALA A 172 4.63 -5.87 2.03
N VAL A 173 3.64 -5.47 1.24
CA VAL A 173 2.24 -5.25 1.66
C VAL A 173 1.37 -6.23 0.88
N SER A 174 0.67 -7.11 1.58
CA SER A 174 -0.19 -8.13 1.00
C SER A 174 -1.65 -7.85 1.34
N PHE A 175 -2.45 -7.62 0.32
CA PHE A 175 -3.90 -7.50 0.40
C PHE A 175 -4.53 -8.87 0.13
N THR A 176 -5.37 -9.34 1.04
CA THR A 176 -6.17 -10.55 0.85
C THR A 176 -7.62 -10.14 0.70
N SER A 177 -8.24 -10.47 -0.43
CA SER A 177 -9.64 -10.14 -0.68
C SER A 177 -10.59 -11.12 0.00
N LYS A 178 -11.81 -10.66 0.33
CA LYS A 178 -12.85 -11.44 0.99
C LYS A 178 -13.25 -12.66 0.16
N ASP A 179 -13.64 -13.74 0.87
CA ASP A 179 -14.10 -15.00 0.30
C ASP A 179 -15.60 -15.22 0.57
N PRO A 180 -16.28 -16.13 -0.13
CA PRO A 180 -17.68 -16.46 0.13
C PRO A 180 -17.94 -16.82 1.59
N VAL A 181 -17.01 -17.54 2.23
CA VAL A 181 -17.12 -17.99 3.63
C VAL A 181 -17.14 -16.81 4.63
N ASP A 182 -16.60 -15.65 4.29
CA ASP A 182 -16.62 -14.46 5.16
C ASP A 182 -18.02 -13.85 5.31
N PHE A 183 -18.99 -14.31 4.51
CA PHE A 183 -20.38 -13.86 4.50
C PHE A 183 -21.40 -14.94 4.79
N LEU A 184 -20.97 -16.22 4.88
CA LEU A 184 -21.84 -17.37 5.07
C LEU A 184 -21.66 -17.93 6.49
N ASP A 185 -22.72 -17.94 7.27
CA ASP A 185 -22.77 -18.67 8.52
C ASP A 185 -22.74 -20.20 8.25
N ALA A 186 -22.32 -20.98 9.24
CA ALA A 186 -22.15 -22.44 9.07
C ALA A 186 -23.46 -23.16 8.66
N ASP A 187 -24.59 -22.68 9.13
CA ASP A 187 -25.93 -23.23 8.94
C ASP A 187 -26.73 -22.57 7.79
N ARG A 188 -26.12 -21.56 7.09
CA ARG A 188 -26.78 -20.80 6.03
C ARG A 188 -26.11 -20.99 4.69
N ASN A 189 -26.96 -21.11 3.67
CA ASN A 189 -26.53 -21.22 2.29
C ASN A 189 -26.55 -19.89 1.53
N PHE A 190 -26.97 -18.81 2.18
CA PHE A 190 -27.02 -17.45 1.62
C PHE A 190 -26.67 -16.43 2.69
N GLY A 191 -25.86 -15.45 2.32
CA GLY A 191 -25.51 -14.30 3.13
C GLY A 191 -25.48 -13.04 2.25
N ALA A 192 -25.88 -11.93 2.83
CA ALA A 192 -25.81 -10.63 2.19
C ALA A 192 -25.32 -9.59 3.20
N ARG A 193 -24.63 -8.56 2.70
CA ARG A 193 -24.20 -7.41 3.49
C ARG A 193 -24.41 -6.15 2.70
N GLY A 194 -24.96 -5.12 3.36
CA GLY A 194 -24.99 -3.74 2.88
C GLY A 194 -24.20 -2.83 3.81
N ARG A 195 -23.48 -1.86 3.28
CA ARG A 195 -22.79 -0.82 4.03
C ARG A 195 -22.99 0.52 3.37
N VAL A 196 -23.23 1.56 4.19
CA VAL A 196 -23.19 2.98 3.78
C VAL A 196 -22.31 3.70 4.79
N ALA A 197 -21.41 4.55 4.32
CA ALA A 197 -20.57 5.38 5.16
C ALA A 197 -20.46 6.81 4.63
N TYR A 198 -20.18 7.74 5.53
CA TYR A 198 -19.93 9.15 5.23
C TYR A 198 -18.71 9.63 6.00
N SER A 199 -17.87 10.43 5.34
CA SER A 199 -16.74 11.15 5.91
C SER A 199 -16.91 12.65 5.65
N SER A 200 -16.73 13.46 6.69
CA SER A 200 -16.81 14.92 6.53
C SER A 200 -15.48 15.56 6.14
N ALA A 201 -14.38 14.81 6.13
CA ALA A 201 -13.05 15.31 5.74
C ALA A 201 -12.94 15.64 4.26
N ASP A 202 -13.76 14.98 3.45
CA ASP A 202 -13.81 15.05 1.99
C ASP A 202 -15.26 15.02 1.46
N GLU A 203 -16.24 15.23 2.34
CA GLU A 203 -17.69 15.09 2.07
C GLU A 203 -18.04 13.74 1.41
N GLY A 204 -17.24 12.71 1.73
CA GLY A 204 -17.21 11.44 0.99
C GLY A 204 -18.32 10.48 1.39
N TRP A 205 -18.97 9.87 0.39
CA TRP A 205 -19.91 8.77 0.54
C TRP A 205 -19.30 7.47 0.07
N THR A 206 -19.53 6.41 0.81
CA THR A 206 -19.17 5.04 0.43
C THR A 206 -20.40 4.16 0.55
N GLU A 207 -20.70 3.42 -0.51
CA GLU A 207 -21.81 2.48 -0.58
C GLU A 207 -21.26 1.11 -0.99
N GLY A 208 -21.62 0.05 -0.25
CA GLY A 208 -21.15 -1.31 -0.53
C GLY A 208 -22.25 -2.34 -0.39
N VAL A 209 -22.23 -3.33 -1.26
CA VAL A 209 -23.09 -4.51 -1.19
C VAL A 209 -22.27 -5.76 -1.48
N ALA A 210 -22.52 -6.83 -0.71
CA ALA A 210 -21.95 -8.13 -0.96
C ALA A 210 -23.04 -9.21 -0.84
N LEU A 211 -23.02 -10.15 -1.76
CA LEU A 211 -23.92 -11.32 -1.80
C LEU A 211 -23.07 -12.57 -1.89
N ALA A 212 -23.31 -13.52 -0.99
CA ALA A 212 -22.66 -14.83 -1.02
C ALA A 212 -23.68 -15.95 -0.99
N GLY A 213 -23.36 -17.04 -1.67
CA GLY A 213 -24.22 -18.21 -1.71
C GLY A 213 -23.43 -19.51 -1.77
N ARG A 214 -24.00 -20.59 -1.24
CA ARG A 214 -23.44 -21.94 -1.29
C ARG A 214 -24.50 -22.94 -1.72
N SER A 215 -24.14 -23.85 -2.63
CA SER A 215 -24.98 -24.96 -3.09
C SER A 215 -24.11 -26.21 -3.25
N GLY A 216 -24.22 -27.14 -2.31
CA GLY A 216 -23.35 -28.31 -2.28
C GLY A 216 -21.87 -27.91 -2.19
N ALA A 217 -21.08 -28.40 -3.13
CA ALA A 217 -19.65 -28.14 -3.23
C ALA A 217 -19.28 -26.78 -3.87
N LEU A 218 -20.26 -25.99 -4.30
CA LEU A 218 -20.03 -24.72 -4.98
C LEU A 218 -20.41 -23.55 -4.06
N SER A 219 -19.52 -22.57 -3.90
CA SER A 219 -19.81 -21.32 -3.23
C SER A 219 -19.38 -20.13 -4.08
N GLY A 220 -20.08 -19.01 -3.96
CA GLY A 220 -19.80 -17.81 -4.74
C GLY A 220 -19.99 -16.54 -3.93
N LEU A 221 -19.26 -15.50 -4.32
CA LEU A 221 -19.33 -14.13 -3.80
C LEU A 221 -19.42 -13.16 -4.98
N LEU A 222 -20.29 -12.19 -4.84
CA LEU A 222 -20.29 -10.97 -5.64
C LEU A 222 -20.37 -9.77 -4.71
N ALA A 223 -19.37 -8.90 -4.76
CA ALA A 223 -19.33 -7.68 -3.96
C ALA A 223 -19.06 -6.47 -4.84
N TYR A 224 -19.63 -5.34 -4.48
CA TYR A 224 -19.48 -4.06 -5.15
C TYR A 224 -19.36 -2.95 -4.12
N THR A 225 -18.47 -1.98 -4.41
CA THR A 225 -18.32 -0.76 -3.63
C THR A 225 -18.25 0.44 -4.56
N ARG A 226 -18.95 1.52 -4.21
CA ARG A 226 -18.90 2.83 -4.82
C ARG A 226 -18.40 3.85 -3.80
N ARG A 227 -17.50 4.76 -4.23
CA ARG A 227 -17.07 5.92 -3.45
C ARG A 227 -17.22 7.17 -4.29
N ASP A 228 -17.77 8.21 -3.70
CA ASP A 228 -17.85 9.56 -4.26
C ASP A 228 -17.35 10.54 -3.20
N THR A 229 -16.30 11.30 -3.51
CA THR A 229 -15.68 12.25 -2.56
C THR A 229 -15.33 13.55 -3.27
N ASN A 230 -15.19 14.61 -2.50
CA ASN A 230 -14.63 15.88 -2.94
C ASN A 230 -13.15 16.00 -2.53
N GLU A 231 -12.58 17.19 -2.66
CA GLU A 231 -11.25 17.48 -2.14
C GLU A 231 -11.17 17.24 -0.62
N THR A 232 -10.09 16.60 -0.19
CA THR A 232 -9.79 16.52 1.23
C THR A 232 -9.48 17.92 1.76
N GLU A 233 -10.20 18.35 2.77
CA GLU A 233 -9.99 19.66 3.41
C GLU A 233 -8.60 19.78 4.03
N THR A 234 -8.09 21.02 4.05
CA THR A 234 -6.89 21.40 4.81
C THR A 234 -7.27 22.42 5.87
N MET A 235 -6.39 22.69 6.81
CA MET A 235 -6.56 23.79 7.75
C MET A 235 -6.01 25.11 7.22
N GLY A 236 -5.78 25.23 5.92
CA GLY A 236 -5.45 26.47 5.24
C GLY A 236 -6.71 27.31 5.01
N ASP A 237 -6.64 28.58 5.35
CA ASP A 237 -7.78 29.52 5.32
C ASP A 237 -7.75 30.52 4.15
N VAL A 238 -6.64 30.60 3.42
CA VAL A 238 -6.49 31.50 2.30
C VAL A 238 -7.11 30.93 1.04
N GLY A 239 -8.26 31.45 0.63
CA GLY A 239 -8.95 31.11 -0.60
C GLY A 239 -8.44 31.90 -1.82
N GLY A 240 -9.27 31.98 -2.86
CA GLY A 240 -8.94 32.64 -4.12
C GLY A 240 -8.04 31.83 -5.03
N THR A 241 -7.27 32.51 -5.88
CA THR A 241 -6.41 31.89 -6.90
C THR A 241 -4.95 32.31 -6.75
N GLY A 242 -4.04 31.47 -7.29
CA GLY A 242 -2.61 31.72 -7.30
C GLY A 242 -1.84 31.05 -6.15
N SER A 243 -0.53 31.23 -6.15
CA SER A 243 0.42 30.49 -5.27
C SER A 243 0.22 30.75 -3.77
N THR A 244 -0.51 31.80 -3.39
CA THR A 244 -0.79 32.13 -1.98
C THR A 244 -2.01 31.40 -1.43
N ARG A 245 -2.79 30.70 -2.27
CA ARG A 245 -3.93 29.90 -1.83
C ARG A 245 -3.45 28.78 -0.91
N THR A 246 -4.08 28.64 0.26
CA THR A 246 -3.80 27.53 1.21
C THR A 246 -4.96 26.55 1.35
N GLN A 247 -6.18 26.94 0.98
CA GLN A 247 -7.29 26.00 0.86
C GLN A 247 -7.01 24.97 -0.24
N ALA A 248 -7.53 23.79 -0.08
CA ALA A 248 -7.47 22.74 -1.08
C ALA A 248 -7.99 23.21 -2.44
N ASN A 249 -7.42 22.69 -3.52
CA ASN A 249 -7.98 22.88 -4.86
C ASN A 249 -9.25 22.04 -5.01
N PRO A 250 -10.31 22.57 -5.66
CA PRO A 250 -11.53 21.79 -5.89
C PRO A 250 -11.24 20.49 -6.64
N GLN A 251 -11.79 19.39 -6.14
CA GLN A 251 -11.70 18.06 -6.76
C GLN A 251 -13.02 17.32 -6.60
N ASP A 252 -13.38 16.56 -7.62
CA ASP A 252 -14.37 15.51 -7.55
C ASP A 252 -13.66 14.18 -7.79
N PHE A 253 -13.87 13.19 -6.95
CA PHE A 253 -13.33 11.85 -7.08
C PHE A 253 -14.43 10.81 -7.00
N ALA A 254 -14.37 9.83 -7.88
CA ALA A 254 -15.30 8.71 -7.90
C ALA A 254 -14.56 7.41 -8.13
N SER A 255 -14.97 6.32 -7.47
CA SER A 255 -14.43 4.99 -7.75
C SER A 255 -15.49 3.89 -7.66
N ASN A 256 -15.28 2.83 -8.44
CA ASN A 256 -16.07 1.61 -8.39
C ASN A 256 -15.13 0.41 -8.19
N ALA A 257 -15.53 -0.53 -7.37
CA ALA A 257 -14.80 -1.78 -7.18
C ALA A 257 -15.77 -2.96 -7.20
N VAL A 258 -15.42 -3.99 -7.95
CA VAL A 258 -16.20 -5.25 -8.06
C VAL A 258 -15.28 -6.41 -7.70
N LEU A 259 -15.76 -7.32 -6.86
CA LEU A 259 -15.11 -8.59 -6.56
C LEU A 259 -16.09 -9.75 -6.82
N GLY A 260 -15.73 -10.62 -7.74
CA GLY A 260 -16.42 -11.88 -8.00
C GLY A 260 -15.53 -13.06 -7.64
N LYS A 261 -16.01 -13.99 -6.84
CA LYS A 261 -15.31 -15.24 -6.55
C LYS A 261 -16.25 -16.44 -6.69
N LEU A 262 -15.72 -17.52 -7.24
CA LEU A 262 -16.38 -18.82 -7.31
C LEU A 262 -15.41 -19.86 -6.79
N VAL A 263 -15.83 -20.62 -5.79
CA VAL A 263 -15.04 -21.69 -5.17
C VAL A 263 -15.79 -22.99 -5.36
N TRP A 264 -15.12 -23.98 -5.95
CA TRP A 264 -15.62 -25.32 -6.14
C TRP A 264 -14.75 -26.31 -5.37
N ASP A 265 -15.27 -26.84 -4.27
CA ASP A 265 -14.68 -27.92 -3.50
C ASP A 265 -14.95 -29.23 -4.24
N VAL A 266 -14.06 -29.61 -5.17
CA VAL A 266 -14.21 -30.80 -6.02
C VAL A 266 -14.34 -32.05 -5.16
N ASN A 267 -13.56 -32.11 -4.08
CA ASN A 267 -13.61 -33.09 -2.99
C ASN A 267 -12.82 -32.54 -1.79
N ASP A 268 -12.67 -33.31 -0.73
CA ASP A 268 -11.99 -32.92 0.51
C ASP A 268 -10.52 -32.47 0.30
N ASN A 269 -9.89 -32.94 -0.79
CA ASN A 269 -8.48 -32.69 -1.07
C ASN A 269 -8.25 -31.68 -2.21
N HIS A 270 -9.27 -31.30 -2.96
CA HIS A 270 -9.11 -30.45 -4.15
C HIS A 270 -10.18 -29.36 -4.21
N ALA A 271 -9.74 -28.13 -4.32
CA ALA A 271 -10.60 -26.96 -4.58
C ALA A 271 -10.10 -26.18 -5.79
N LEU A 272 -11.04 -25.66 -6.57
CA LEU A 272 -10.79 -24.70 -7.63
C LEU A 272 -11.40 -23.35 -7.24
N ARG A 273 -10.62 -22.28 -7.39
CA ARG A 273 -11.05 -20.92 -7.10
C ARG A 273 -10.86 -20.05 -8.34
N LEU A 274 -11.95 -19.48 -8.83
CA LEU A 274 -11.92 -18.42 -9.83
C LEU A 274 -12.16 -17.08 -9.13
N THR A 275 -11.28 -16.12 -9.36
CA THR A 275 -11.43 -14.76 -8.86
C THR A 275 -11.39 -13.79 -10.04
N TYR A 276 -12.30 -12.84 -10.05
CA TYR A 276 -12.28 -11.67 -10.92
C TYR A 276 -12.45 -10.43 -10.05
N ASP A 277 -11.58 -9.44 -10.19
CA ASP A 277 -11.76 -8.13 -9.61
C ASP A 277 -11.56 -7.03 -10.65
N TYR A 278 -12.35 -5.99 -10.49
CA TYR A 278 -12.33 -4.79 -11.28
C TYR A 278 -12.29 -3.58 -10.36
N PHE A 279 -11.48 -2.62 -10.69
CA PHE A 279 -11.39 -1.34 -10.01
C PHE A 279 -11.26 -0.24 -11.06
N ASP A 280 -12.06 0.82 -10.94
CA ASP A 280 -11.88 2.06 -11.66
C ASP A 280 -11.98 3.25 -10.71
N SER A 281 -11.27 4.32 -11.05
CA SER A 281 -11.39 5.59 -10.37
C SER A 281 -11.21 6.74 -11.36
N GLU A 282 -11.97 7.80 -11.14
CA GLU A 282 -11.92 9.04 -11.89
C GLU A 282 -11.71 10.21 -10.92
N MET A 283 -10.82 11.12 -11.27
CA MET A 283 -10.62 12.37 -10.57
C MET A 283 -10.72 13.54 -11.56
N SER A 284 -11.53 14.52 -11.24
CA SER A 284 -11.53 15.80 -11.93
C SER A 284 -11.24 16.93 -10.95
N GLY A 285 -10.48 17.95 -11.38
CA GLY A 285 -10.15 19.04 -10.49
C GLY A 285 -9.65 20.30 -11.20
N GLU A 286 -9.70 21.40 -10.47
CA GLU A 286 -9.23 22.70 -10.94
C GLU A 286 -8.13 23.23 -10.01
N ALA A 287 -6.90 23.35 -10.53
CA ALA A 287 -5.75 23.79 -9.76
C ALA A 287 -5.72 25.32 -9.60
N LEU A 288 -6.64 25.86 -8.79
CA LEU A 288 -6.75 27.30 -8.51
C LEU A 288 -5.45 27.88 -7.98
N SER A 289 -4.67 27.09 -7.23
CA SER A 289 -3.34 27.49 -6.72
C SER A 289 -2.30 27.71 -7.81
N SER A 290 -2.53 27.21 -9.02
CA SER A 290 -1.61 27.35 -10.18
C SER A 290 -1.93 28.53 -11.07
N TYR A 291 -3.00 29.29 -10.80
CA TYR A 291 -3.32 30.48 -11.55
C TYR A 291 -2.24 31.54 -11.38
N SER A 292 -1.93 32.24 -12.47
CA SER A 292 -0.83 33.21 -12.50
C SER A 292 -1.05 34.26 -13.61
N ALA A 293 -0.16 35.18 -13.78
CA ALA A 293 -0.18 36.11 -14.90
C ALA A 293 -0.07 35.43 -16.28
N SER A 294 0.33 34.17 -16.34
CA SER A 294 0.47 33.40 -17.58
C SER A 294 -0.57 32.28 -17.74
N ILE A 295 -1.21 31.84 -16.67
CA ILE A 295 -2.19 30.76 -16.64
C ILE A 295 -3.48 31.29 -16.04
N SER A 296 -4.53 31.35 -16.85
CA SER A 296 -5.87 31.79 -16.41
C SER A 296 -6.75 30.65 -15.89
N ARG A 297 -6.47 29.41 -16.31
CA ARG A 297 -7.17 28.20 -15.85
C ARG A 297 -6.30 26.97 -16.04
N LEU A 298 -6.34 26.07 -15.06
CA LEU A 298 -5.68 24.78 -15.13
C LEU A 298 -6.60 23.70 -14.58
N ARG A 299 -6.96 22.73 -15.43
CA ARG A 299 -7.82 21.59 -15.08
C ARG A 299 -7.05 20.28 -15.20
N ALA A 300 -7.41 19.33 -14.36
CA ALA A 300 -6.88 17.97 -14.36
C ALA A 300 -8.03 16.96 -14.41
N GLU A 301 -7.82 15.88 -15.16
CA GLU A 301 -8.72 14.74 -15.23
C GLU A 301 -7.82 13.50 -15.24
N ASP A 302 -7.97 12.64 -14.24
CA ASP A 302 -7.19 11.41 -14.12
C ASP A 302 -8.12 10.22 -14.03
N GLU A 303 -7.76 9.14 -14.71
CA GLU A 303 -8.49 7.87 -14.69
C GLU A 303 -7.51 6.75 -14.36
N THR A 304 -7.94 5.82 -13.53
CA THR A 304 -7.21 4.59 -13.24
C THR A 304 -8.16 3.41 -13.35
N GLU A 305 -7.83 2.46 -14.18
CA GLU A 305 -8.59 1.21 -14.33
C GLU A 305 -7.68 0.02 -14.09
N ARG A 306 -8.20 -1.00 -13.41
CA ARG A 306 -7.54 -2.29 -13.27
C ARG A 306 -8.55 -3.42 -13.32
N GLN A 307 -8.23 -4.45 -14.11
CA GLN A 307 -8.95 -5.72 -14.17
C GLN A 307 -7.98 -6.86 -13.85
N ARG A 308 -8.44 -7.84 -13.10
CA ARG A 308 -7.66 -9.03 -12.80
C ARG A 308 -8.55 -10.26 -12.81
N ALA A 309 -8.06 -11.34 -13.43
CA ALA A 309 -8.66 -12.66 -13.37
C ALA A 309 -7.60 -13.68 -12.92
N SER A 310 -7.98 -14.58 -12.02
CA SER A 310 -7.10 -15.68 -11.61
C SER A 310 -7.88 -16.97 -11.43
N LEU A 311 -7.23 -18.08 -11.79
CA LEU A 311 -7.72 -19.43 -11.53
C LEU A 311 -6.67 -20.15 -10.67
N GLU A 312 -7.08 -20.58 -9.49
CA GLU A 312 -6.25 -21.29 -8.54
C GLU A 312 -6.77 -22.68 -8.28
N TRP A 313 -5.91 -23.68 -8.40
CA TRP A 313 -6.13 -25.03 -7.92
C TRP A 313 -5.39 -25.20 -6.60
N ARG A 314 -6.14 -25.43 -5.52
CA ARG A 314 -5.61 -25.82 -4.20
C ARG A 314 -5.77 -27.30 -3.99
N PHE A 315 -4.78 -27.91 -3.35
CA PHE A 315 -4.82 -29.32 -3.03
C PHE A 315 -4.20 -29.62 -1.65
N ASN A 316 -4.72 -30.66 -1.02
CA ASN A 316 -4.19 -31.28 0.20
C ASN A 316 -3.90 -32.76 -0.06
N ASP A 317 -2.96 -33.36 0.66
CA ASP A 317 -2.57 -34.78 0.60
C ASP A 317 -2.44 -35.33 -0.84
N THR A 318 -1.83 -34.54 -1.71
CA THR A 318 -1.73 -34.85 -3.14
C THR A 318 -0.27 -34.76 -3.61
N LEU A 319 0.13 -35.65 -4.53
CA LEU A 319 1.51 -35.73 -5.08
C LEU A 319 2.59 -35.92 -4.00
N GLY A 320 2.24 -36.48 -2.85
CA GLY A 320 3.15 -36.62 -1.72
C GLY A 320 3.43 -35.33 -0.95
N LEU A 321 2.65 -34.29 -1.19
CA LEU A 321 2.66 -33.02 -0.48
C LEU A 321 1.48 -32.95 0.46
N ASP A 322 1.65 -32.28 1.61
CA ASP A 322 0.58 -32.07 2.59
C ASP A 322 -0.42 -31.03 2.08
N SER A 323 0.07 -29.98 1.40
CA SER A 323 -0.75 -28.96 0.78
C SER A 323 0.01 -28.25 -0.34
N GLY A 324 -0.74 -27.58 -1.20
CA GLY A 324 -0.15 -26.74 -2.24
C GLY A 324 -1.20 -26.05 -3.10
N PHE A 325 -0.71 -25.23 -4.02
CA PHE A 325 -1.55 -24.56 -5.01
C PHE A 325 -0.81 -24.36 -6.34
N VAL A 326 -1.58 -24.18 -7.39
CA VAL A 326 -1.14 -23.70 -8.69
C VAL A 326 -2.11 -22.60 -9.11
N THR A 327 -1.60 -21.41 -9.41
CA THR A 327 -2.41 -20.26 -9.82
C THR A 327 -1.93 -19.75 -11.16
N GLY A 328 -2.86 -19.57 -12.11
CA GLY A 328 -2.65 -18.79 -13.32
C GLY A 328 -3.43 -17.48 -13.23
N TYR A 329 -2.86 -16.38 -13.70
CA TYR A 329 -3.50 -15.08 -13.62
C TYR A 329 -3.21 -14.19 -14.82
N TRP A 330 -4.12 -13.27 -15.04
CA TRP A 330 -4.01 -12.14 -15.94
C TRP A 330 -4.44 -10.87 -15.21
N GLN A 331 -3.77 -9.76 -15.50
CA GLN A 331 -4.11 -8.43 -15.01
C GLN A 331 -3.82 -7.41 -16.10
N ASP A 332 -4.72 -6.46 -16.25
CA ASP A 332 -4.56 -5.28 -17.09
C ASP A 332 -4.82 -4.04 -16.26
N ALA A 333 -3.96 -3.03 -16.38
CA ALA A 333 -4.09 -1.80 -15.64
C ALA A 333 -3.60 -0.61 -16.47
N THR A 334 -4.44 0.41 -16.55
CA THR A 334 -4.18 1.67 -17.24
C THR A 334 -4.35 2.84 -16.28
N THR A 335 -3.44 3.79 -16.33
CA THR A 335 -3.60 5.09 -15.70
C THR A 335 -3.46 6.17 -16.76
N THR A 336 -4.44 7.07 -16.82
CA THR A 336 -4.48 8.23 -17.70
C THR A 336 -4.45 9.49 -16.87
N GLN A 337 -3.55 10.43 -17.21
CA GLN A 337 -3.50 11.76 -16.61
C GLN A 337 -3.66 12.82 -17.69
N PHE A 338 -4.72 13.60 -17.61
CA PHE A 338 -4.99 14.69 -18.53
C PHE A 338 -4.89 16.06 -17.84
N THR A 339 -4.31 17.05 -18.53
CA THR A 339 -4.23 18.43 -18.08
C THR A 339 -4.60 19.39 -19.23
N ALA A 340 -5.41 20.36 -18.92
CA ALA A 340 -5.71 21.49 -19.83
C ALA A 340 -5.32 22.81 -19.16
N GLU A 341 -4.47 23.58 -19.83
CA GLU A 341 -4.05 24.93 -19.44
C GLU A 341 -4.62 25.97 -20.41
N ASP A 342 -5.41 26.91 -19.89
CA ASP A 342 -5.77 28.14 -20.58
C ASP A 342 -4.70 29.21 -20.28
N ARG A 343 -3.92 29.57 -21.31
CA ARG A 343 -2.77 30.48 -21.17
C ARG A 343 -3.07 31.86 -21.71
N ILE A 344 -2.63 32.90 -21.00
CA ILE A 344 -2.91 34.29 -21.36
C ILE A 344 -1.98 34.77 -22.46
N THR A 345 -0.69 34.44 -22.42
CA THR A 345 0.36 34.95 -23.28
C THR A 345 0.86 33.99 -24.33
N ALA A 346 0.30 32.81 -24.40
CA ALA A 346 0.67 31.73 -25.33
C ALA A 346 -0.56 30.91 -25.73
N ALA A 347 -0.43 30.04 -26.74
CA ALA A 347 -1.50 29.12 -27.12
C ALA A 347 -1.88 28.18 -25.99
N ASN A 348 -3.17 27.91 -25.78
CA ASN A 348 -3.64 26.93 -24.80
C ASN A 348 -2.96 25.58 -25.03
N ARG A 349 -2.74 24.86 -23.93
CA ARG A 349 -1.97 23.63 -23.95
C ARG A 349 -2.73 22.49 -23.28
N THR A 350 -2.72 21.31 -23.88
CA THR A 350 -3.14 20.07 -23.23
C THR A 350 -1.95 19.11 -23.07
N ARG A 351 -2.03 18.26 -22.09
CA ARG A 351 -1.12 17.11 -21.86
C ARG A 351 -1.96 15.90 -21.50
N LEU A 352 -1.65 14.83 -22.18
CA LEU A 352 -2.19 13.50 -21.92
C LEU A 352 -1.01 12.56 -21.67
N VAL A 353 -1.08 11.81 -20.61
CA VAL A 353 -0.10 10.76 -20.30
C VAL A 353 -0.86 9.51 -19.96
N THR A 354 -0.49 8.40 -20.60
CA THR A 354 -0.96 7.07 -20.27
C THR A 354 0.19 6.22 -19.77
N PHE A 355 -0.12 5.31 -18.86
CA PHE A 355 0.79 4.30 -18.37
C PHE A 355 0.03 2.98 -18.25
N ASP A 356 0.41 2.02 -19.08
CA ASP A 356 -0.29 0.76 -19.27
C ASP A 356 0.57 -0.42 -18.84
N ASN A 357 -0.03 -1.40 -18.15
CA ASN A 357 0.61 -2.62 -17.70
C ASN A 357 -0.31 -3.81 -17.91
N GLU A 358 0.04 -4.71 -18.81
CA GLU A 358 -0.61 -6.00 -18.95
C GLU A 358 0.30 -7.10 -18.38
N ILE A 359 -0.22 -7.91 -17.47
CA ILE A 359 0.56 -8.95 -16.76
C ILE A 359 -0.11 -10.31 -16.96
N TRP A 360 0.66 -11.29 -17.40
CA TRP A 360 0.33 -12.71 -17.37
C TRP A 360 1.29 -13.42 -16.44
N GLY A 361 0.79 -14.37 -15.66
CA GLY A 361 1.68 -15.12 -14.79
C GLY A 361 1.12 -16.42 -14.29
N VAL A 362 2.03 -17.21 -13.74
CA VAL A 362 1.75 -18.47 -13.07
C VAL A 362 2.61 -18.57 -11.81
N ALA A 363 2.03 -19.10 -10.75
CA ALA A 363 2.72 -19.40 -9.51
C ALA A 363 2.31 -20.78 -9.01
N ALA A 364 3.25 -21.52 -8.42
CA ALA A 364 3.00 -22.81 -7.83
C ALA A 364 3.81 -22.96 -6.54
N GLN A 365 3.21 -23.64 -5.57
CA GLN A 365 3.83 -23.95 -4.28
C GLN A 365 3.34 -25.28 -3.76
N GLY A 366 4.24 -26.02 -3.11
CA GLY A 366 3.89 -27.24 -2.37
C GLY A 366 4.65 -27.35 -1.07
N THR A 367 3.99 -27.86 -0.05
CA THR A 367 4.53 -28.01 1.31
C THR A 367 4.47 -29.46 1.75
N ARG A 368 5.55 -29.93 2.38
CA ARG A 368 5.63 -31.25 3.00
C ARG A 368 6.22 -31.16 4.38
N THR A 369 5.52 -31.77 5.36
CA THR A 369 5.98 -31.88 6.74
C THR A 369 6.45 -33.31 7.01
N PHE A 370 7.55 -33.47 7.72
CA PHE A 370 8.07 -34.76 8.15
C PHE A 370 8.89 -34.63 9.43
N GLY A 371 9.13 -35.73 10.10
CA GLY A 371 9.80 -35.76 11.40
C GLY A 371 8.87 -36.17 12.54
N GLY A 372 9.16 -35.70 13.75
CA GLY A 372 8.40 -35.98 14.97
C GLY A 372 8.44 -34.81 15.93
N GLU A 373 7.95 -35.00 17.16
CA GLU A 373 7.81 -33.90 18.15
C GLU A 373 9.14 -33.18 18.46
N ARG A 374 10.25 -33.92 18.58
CA ARG A 374 11.55 -33.33 18.92
C ARG A 374 12.24 -32.60 17.76
N LEU A 375 11.99 -33.02 16.55
CA LEU A 375 12.53 -32.45 15.33
C LEU A 375 11.52 -32.66 14.21
N SER A 376 10.97 -31.60 13.69
CA SER A 376 10.13 -31.62 12.49
C SER A 376 10.64 -30.63 11.46
N HIS A 377 10.43 -30.94 10.21
CA HIS A 377 10.72 -30.12 9.04
C HIS A 377 9.44 -29.88 8.29
N ARG A 378 9.14 -28.63 7.97
CA ARG A 378 8.12 -28.24 7.00
C ARG A 378 8.81 -27.58 5.81
N ILE A 379 9.06 -28.37 4.77
CA ILE A 379 9.69 -27.87 3.56
C ILE A 379 8.61 -27.33 2.62
N THR A 380 8.80 -26.10 2.18
CA THR A 380 8.00 -25.43 1.16
C THR A 380 8.88 -25.17 -0.06
N LEU A 381 8.44 -25.66 -1.21
CA LEU A 381 9.05 -25.43 -2.52
C LEU A 381 8.06 -24.66 -3.39
N GLY A 382 8.55 -23.72 -4.15
CA GLY A 382 7.68 -23.02 -5.09
C GLY A 382 8.45 -22.26 -6.15
N GLY A 383 7.69 -21.72 -7.08
CA GLY A 383 8.21 -20.89 -8.14
C GLY A 383 7.10 -20.09 -8.79
N ASP A 384 7.49 -19.05 -9.47
CA ASP A 384 6.61 -18.16 -10.21
C ASP A 384 7.30 -17.64 -11.46
N TRP A 385 6.48 -17.32 -12.44
CA TRP A 385 6.86 -16.61 -13.65
C TRP A 385 5.77 -15.60 -13.98
N SER A 386 6.18 -14.40 -14.39
CA SER A 386 5.27 -13.40 -14.94
C SER A 386 5.93 -12.67 -16.10
N ARG A 387 5.11 -12.26 -17.07
CA ARG A 387 5.45 -11.33 -18.13
C ARG A 387 4.59 -10.11 -18.01
N THR A 388 5.23 -8.95 -17.86
CA THR A 388 4.57 -7.64 -17.89
C THR A 388 4.88 -6.98 -19.23
N THR A 389 3.84 -6.60 -19.98
CA THR A 389 3.98 -5.66 -21.09
C THR A 389 3.73 -4.27 -20.55
N GLN A 390 4.76 -3.44 -20.56
CA GLN A 390 4.69 -2.08 -20.01
C GLN A 390 4.89 -1.05 -21.11
N GLU A 391 4.05 -0.03 -21.12
CA GLU A 391 4.16 1.08 -22.07
C GLU A 391 3.65 2.39 -21.48
N GLY A 392 4.17 3.51 -21.97
CA GLY A 392 3.72 4.84 -21.64
C GLY A 392 3.63 5.70 -22.91
N VAL A 393 2.67 6.62 -22.94
CA VAL A 393 2.51 7.60 -24.02
C VAL A 393 2.36 8.99 -23.44
N ARG A 394 3.02 9.94 -24.08
CA ARG A 394 2.84 11.38 -23.85
C ARG A 394 2.26 11.99 -25.12
N ASP A 395 1.15 12.70 -24.99
CA ASP A 395 0.45 13.36 -26.07
C ASP A 395 -0.06 14.75 -25.65
N GLY A 396 -0.72 15.44 -26.54
CA GLY A 396 -1.37 16.73 -26.32
C GLY A 396 -1.06 17.77 -27.39
N THR A 397 -1.40 19.01 -27.07
CA THR A 397 -1.12 20.16 -27.94
C THR A 397 0.16 20.90 -27.50
N VAL A 398 0.80 21.59 -28.42
CA VAL A 398 2.00 22.40 -28.13
C VAL A 398 3.10 21.55 -27.47
N PRO A 399 3.71 20.58 -28.18
CA PRO A 399 4.79 19.77 -27.63
C PRO A 399 5.99 20.65 -27.23
N PRO A 400 6.88 20.17 -26.36
CA PRO A 400 8.18 20.79 -26.11
C PRO A 400 8.93 21.02 -27.43
N ALA A 401 9.77 22.06 -27.48
CA ALA A 401 10.54 22.34 -28.70
C ALA A 401 11.52 21.19 -28.98
N GLY A 402 11.47 20.68 -30.20
CA GLY A 402 12.25 19.51 -30.63
C GLY A 402 11.50 18.18 -30.53
N GLU A 403 10.36 18.12 -29.83
CA GLU A 403 9.51 16.94 -29.79
C GLU A 403 8.31 17.03 -30.74
N ALA A 404 7.81 15.89 -31.14
CA ALA A 404 6.52 15.73 -31.82
C ALA A 404 5.66 14.76 -31.00
N PHE A 405 4.40 15.13 -30.75
CA PHE A 405 3.45 14.24 -30.08
C PHE A 405 2.67 13.39 -31.09
N PRO A 406 2.23 12.18 -30.71
CA PRO A 406 2.58 11.46 -29.48
C PRO A 406 4.03 10.94 -29.44
N VAL A 407 4.58 10.76 -28.23
CA VAL A 407 5.93 10.23 -28.00
C VAL A 407 5.93 9.32 -26.77
N ARG A 408 6.88 8.36 -26.72
CA ARG A 408 7.07 7.50 -25.55
C ARG A 408 8.25 7.99 -24.69
N PRO A 409 8.14 7.98 -23.34
CA PRO A 409 9.26 8.24 -22.45
C PRO A 409 10.27 7.08 -22.38
N PHE A 410 9.83 5.84 -22.72
CA PHE A 410 10.60 4.62 -22.86
C PHE A 410 9.90 3.70 -23.89
N PRO A 411 10.59 2.76 -24.54
CA PRO A 411 9.96 1.89 -25.53
C PRO A 411 8.99 0.93 -24.88
N LYS A 412 7.93 0.52 -25.59
CA LYS A 412 7.10 -0.62 -25.18
C LYS A 412 8.00 -1.81 -24.86
N THR A 413 7.92 -2.36 -23.66
CA THR A 413 8.85 -3.39 -23.20
C THR A 413 8.09 -4.58 -22.61
N GLU A 414 8.47 -5.78 -23.02
CA GLU A 414 8.14 -7.00 -22.29
C GLU A 414 9.17 -7.19 -21.17
N TYR A 415 8.69 -7.40 -19.97
CA TYR A 415 9.47 -7.58 -18.77
C TYR A 415 9.12 -8.91 -18.12
N ASP A 416 10.01 -9.89 -18.23
CA ASP A 416 9.89 -11.21 -17.66
C ASP A 416 10.55 -11.25 -16.29
N LEU A 417 9.83 -11.77 -15.29
CA LEU A 417 10.32 -12.12 -13.97
C LEU A 417 10.06 -13.60 -13.72
N ALA A 418 11.05 -14.34 -13.26
CA ALA A 418 10.84 -15.72 -12.85
C ALA A 418 11.72 -16.07 -11.65
N GLY A 419 11.25 -16.99 -10.81
CA GLY A 419 12.02 -17.41 -9.66
C GLY A 419 11.61 -18.76 -9.09
N LEU A 420 12.57 -19.39 -8.43
CA LEU A 420 12.38 -20.63 -7.69
C LEU A 420 12.84 -20.44 -6.25
N PHE A 421 12.08 -20.92 -5.29
CA PHE A 421 12.44 -20.81 -3.88
C PHE A 421 12.26 -22.13 -3.13
N ILE A 422 13.02 -22.25 -2.05
CA ILE A 422 12.91 -23.29 -1.04
C ILE A 422 12.94 -22.63 0.33
N GLN A 423 12.09 -23.10 1.22
CA GLN A 423 12.09 -22.76 2.65
C GLN A 423 11.96 -24.04 3.46
N ASP A 424 12.67 -24.14 4.60
CA ASP A 424 12.48 -25.19 5.60
C ASP A 424 12.12 -24.54 6.94
N GLU A 425 11.01 -24.91 7.52
CA GLU A 425 10.64 -24.54 8.88
C GLU A 425 11.03 -25.68 9.81
N ILE A 426 12.23 -25.58 10.39
CA ILE A 426 12.80 -26.58 11.30
C ILE A 426 12.31 -26.27 12.71
N SER A 427 11.51 -27.16 13.27
CA SER A 427 11.04 -27.08 14.65
C SER A 427 11.79 -28.06 15.53
N LEU A 428 12.35 -27.55 16.64
CA LEU A 428 13.18 -28.25 17.60
C LEU A 428 12.66 -28.04 19.03
N MET A 429 13.08 -28.90 19.97
CA MET A 429 12.76 -28.75 21.40
C MET A 429 11.26 -28.66 21.68
N ASP A 430 10.48 -29.55 21.05
CA ASP A 430 9.02 -29.57 21.17
C ASP A 430 8.36 -28.25 20.76
N GLY A 431 8.87 -27.62 19.67
CA GLY A 431 8.36 -26.37 19.13
C GLY A 431 8.95 -25.09 19.75
N ARG A 432 9.79 -25.19 20.78
CA ARG A 432 10.38 -24.00 21.44
C ARG A 432 11.43 -23.27 20.60
N LEU A 433 12.11 -23.97 19.71
CA LEU A 433 13.08 -23.39 18.80
C LEU A 433 12.64 -23.64 17.35
N SER A 434 12.42 -22.58 16.61
CA SER A 434 12.20 -22.65 15.15
C SER A 434 13.34 -21.96 14.43
N ILE A 435 13.88 -22.63 13.41
CA ILE A 435 14.89 -22.09 12.49
C ILE A 435 14.33 -22.16 11.09
N ILE A 436 14.26 -21.03 10.40
CA ILE A 436 13.57 -20.90 9.11
C ILE A 436 14.56 -20.37 8.05
N PRO A 437 15.42 -21.21 7.47
CA PRO A 437 16.20 -20.85 6.30
C PRO A 437 15.32 -20.83 5.06
N ALA A 438 15.58 -19.88 4.18
CA ALA A 438 14.98 -19.80 2.85
C ALA A 438 16.03 -19.31 1.83
N LEU A 439 15.88 -19.76 0.62
CA LEU A 439 16.72 -19.37 -0.50
C LEU A 439 15.87 -19.24 -1.75
N ARG A 440 16.04 -18.15 -2.48
CA ARG A 440 15.38 -17.95 -3.77
C ARG A 440 16.38 -17.54 -4.81
N TYR A 441 16.24 -18.11 -6.00
CA TYR A 441 16.97 -17.73 -7.21
C TYR A 441 15.99 -17.13 -8.20
N ASP A 442 16.25 -15.89 -8.59
CA ASP A 442 15.45 -15.12 -9.55
C ASP A 442 16.27 -14.81 -10.80
N TRP A 443 15.60 -14.70 -11.93
CA TRP A 443 16.10 -14.08 -13.14
C TRP A 443 15.07 -13.15 -13.74
N TYR A 444 15.56 -12.15 -14.45
CA TYR A 444 14.72 -11.19 -15.15
C TYR A 444 15.26 -10.89 -16.53
N GLU A 445 14.36 -10.49 -17.43
CA GLU A 445 14.70 -10.08 -18.79
C GLU A 445 13.79 -8.92 -19.23
N LEU A 446 14.42 -7.87 -19.76
CA LEU A 446 13.78 -6.72 -20.36
C LEU A 446 13.98 -6.80 -21.88
N THR A 447 12.87 -6.91 -22.61
CA THR A 447 12.88 -7.01 -24.08
C THR A 447 12.10 -5.83 -24.67
N PRO A 448 12.77 -4.70 -24.99
CA PRO A 448 12.12 -3.56 -25.62
C PRO A 448 11.72 -3.90 -27.06
N LYS A 449 10.55 -3.42 -27.47
CA LYS A 449 10.04 -3.58 -28.84
C LYS A 449 10.35 -2.35 -29.68
N ALA A 450 10.64 -2.55 -30.94
CA ALA A 450 10.81 -1.45 -31.89
C ALA A 450 9.54 -0.63 -31.97
N ASP A 451 9.62 0.68 -31.71
CA ASP A 451 8.48 1.59 -31.64
C ASP A 451 8.79 2.91 -32.36
N ARG A 452 7.90 3.32 -33.26
CA ARG A 452 8.04 4.59 -33.98
C ARG A 452 7.88 5.82 -33.10
N LEU A 453 7.24 5.67 -31.93
CA LEU A 453 7.04 6.74 -30.97
C LEU A 453 8.21 6.90 -29.99
N PHE A 454 9.21 6.01 -30.06
CA PHE A 454 10.41 6.11 -29.25
C PHE A 454 11.62 6.39 -30.13
N PRO A 455 12.18 7.61 -30.08
CA PRO A 455 13.18 8.07 -31.07
C PRO A 455 14.61 7.61 -30.80
N ALA A 456 14.91 7.04 -29.62
CA ALA A 456 16.25 6.64 -29.23
C ALA A 456 16.53 5.15 -29.52
N PRO A 457 17.81 4.72 -29.60
CA PRO A 457 18.17 3.32 -29.60
C PRO A 457 17.66 2.62 -28.32
N THR A 458 17.18 1.38 -28.48
CA THR A 458 16.69 0.57 -27.38
C THR A 458 17.71 -0.48 -26.97
N SER A 459 17.78 -0.77 -25.67
CA SER A 459 18.64 -1.82 -25.13
C SER A 459 17.83 -2.75 -24.24
N GLY A 460 17.95 -4.06 -24.49
CA GLY A 460 17.50 -5.11 -23.60
C GLY A 460 18.47 -5.29 -22.44
N GLN A 461 17.99 -5.92 -21.37
CA GLN A 461 18.80 -6.25 -20.20
C GLN A 461 18.30 -7.55 -19.58
N SER A 462 19.21 -8.40 -19.09
CA SER A 462 18.86 -9.58 -18.31
C SER A 462 19.94 -9.85 -17.26
N ASP A 463 19.51 -10.32 -16.08
CA ASP A 463 20.42 -10.75 -15.03
C ASP A 463 19.69 -11.72 -14.08
N SER A 464 20.38 -12.21 -13.06
CA SER A 464 19.86 -13.11 -12.04
C SER A 464 20.36 -12.72 -10.66
N HIS A 465 19.58 -13.07 -9.63
CA HIS A 465 19.94 -12.77 -8.25
C HIS A 465 19.60 -13.93 -7.31
N LEU A 466 20.44 -14.14 -6.29
CA LEU A 466 20.22 -15.10 -5.23
C LEU A 466 19.89 -14.38 -3.93
N SER A 467 18.72 -14.64 -3.35
CA SER A 467 18.23 -14.00 -2.13
C SER A 467 18.14 -15.01 -0.98
N PRO A 468 19.11 -15.06 -0.06
CA PRO A 468 19.05 -15.87 1.14
C PRO A 468 18.25 -15.16 2.27
N LYS A 469 17.63 -15.97 3.14
CA LYS A 469 16.99 -15.54 4.39
C LYS A 469 17.20 -16.61 5.45
N ILE A 470 17.39 -16.21 6.69
CA ILE A 470 17.33 -17.10 7.84
C ILE A 470 16.69 -16.39 9.02
N GLY A 471 15.64 -16.97 9.54
CA GLY A 471 14.98 -16.53 10.76
C GLY A 471 15.12 -17.57 11.87
N VAL A 472 15.26 -17.11 13.09
CA VAL A 472 15.31 -17.96 14.29
C VAL A 472 14.41 -17.36 15.34
N ILE A 473 13.57 -18.18 15.96
CA ILE A 473 12.80 -17.80 17.15
C ILE A 473 12.96 -18.88 18.23
N TYR A 474 13.24 -18.45 19.45
CA TYR A 474 13.38 -19.31 20.62
C TYR A 474 12.45 -18.85 21.73
N TRP A 475 11.52 -19.71 22.12
CA TRP A 475 10.64 -19.52 23.26
C TRP A 475 11.26 -20.11 24.52
N ALA A 476 11.79 -19.23 25.39
CA ALA A 476 12.40 -19.65 26.67
C ALA A 476 11.34 -20.28 27.61
N ASN A 477 10.11 -19.80 27.50
CA ASN A 477 8.90 -20.36 28.10
C ASN A 477 7.68 -19.99 27.23
N ASP A 478 6.47 -20.33 27.64
CA ASP A 478 5.24 -20.09 26.87
C ASP A 478 4.90 -18.60 26.67
N HIS A 479 5.56 -17.73 27.42
CA HIS A 479 5.29 -16.28 27.44
C HIS A 479 6.42 -15.42 26.92
N PHE A 480 7.66 -15.89 26.88
CA PHE A 480 8.82 -15.10 26.50
C PHE A 480 9.62 -15.76 25.38
N GLY A 481 9.74 -15.06 24.27
CA GLY A 481 10.49 -15.46 23.09
C GLY A 481 11.51 -14.43 22.66
N LEU A 482 12.60 -14.90 22.06
CA LEU A 482 13.62 -14.10 21.39
C LEU A 482 13.66 -14.50 19.93
N PHE A 483 13.82 -13.53 19.05
CA PHE A 483 13.99 -13.83 17.63
C PHE A 483 15.11 -13.02 17.00
N ALA A 484 15.65 -13.55 15.91
CA ALA A 484 16.55 -12.87 15.02
C ALA A 484 16.22 -13.26 13.57
N ASN A 485 16.44 -12.34 12.63
CA ASN A 485 16.23 -12.54 11.20
C ASN A 485 17.34 -11.86 10.42
N TYR A 486 17.86 -12.56 9.41
CA TYR A 486 18.69 -11.99 8.35
C TYR A 486 18.03 -12.25 7.02
N ALA A 487 17.94 -11.24 6.19
CA ALA A 487 17.38 -11.37 4.85
C ALA A 487 18.09 -10.45 3.86
N GLN A 488 18.27 -10.93 2.63
CA GLN A 488 18.67 -10.12 1.49
C GLN A 488 17.48 -9.90 0.55
N GLY A 489 17.53 -8.78 -0.16
CA GLY A 489 16.56 -8.45 -1.17
C GLY A 489 17.21 -7.82 -2.39
N PHE A 490 16.50 -7.85 -3.51
CA PHE A 490 16.92 -7.16 -4.73
C PHE A 490 15.72 -6.54 -5.43
N LYS A 491 16.02 -5.57 -6.29
CA LYS A 491 15.06 -4.97 -7.22
C LYS A 491 15.71 -4.83 -8.58
N ALA A 492 15.13 -5.46 -9.59
CA ALA A 492 15.59 -5.32 -10.97
C ALA A 492 15.34 -3.90 -11.51
N PRO A 493 16.19 -3.37 -12.41
CA PRO A 493 15.92 -2.12 -13.09
C PRO A 493 14.59 -2.17 -13.86
N SER A 494 13.82 -1.08 -13.85
CA SER A 494 12.59 -1.00 -14.62
C SER A 494 12.83 -0.65 -16.10
N PRO A 495 11.88 -0.94 -17.01
CA PRO A 495 11.97 -0.58 -18.42
C PRO A 495 12.32 0.90 -18.64
N MET A 496 11.70 1.80 -17.84
CA MET A 496 11.95 3.22 -17.91
C MET A 496 13.37 3.58 -17.42
N GLN A 497 13.89 2.96 -16.38
CA GLN A 497 15.24 3.27 -15.88
C GLN A 497 16.32 2.89 -16.91
N VAL A 498 16.13 1.77 -17.60
CA VAL A 498 17.10 1.30 -18.62
C VAL A 498 17.03 2.14 -19.89
N ASN A 499 15.84 2.49 -20.36
CA ASN A 499 15.63 3.10 -21.67
C ASN A 499 15.01 4.53 -21.60
N ASN A 500 15.22 5.26 -20.51
CA ASN A 500 14.71 6.63 -20.40
C ASN A 500 15.31 7.52 -21.48
N PHE A 501 14.45 8.23 -22.24
CA PHE A 501 14.88 9.19 -23.24
C PHE A 501 13.97 10.42 -23.25
N PHE A 502 14.60 11.61 -23.23
CA PHE A 502 13.93 12.88 -23.35
C PHE A 502 14.90 13.96 -23.80
N GLU A 503 14.48 14.80 -24.72
CA GLU A 503 15.27 15.94 -25.17
C GLU A 503 14.53 17.26 -24.94
N ASN A 504 15.23 18.27 -24.42
CA ASN A 504 14.71 19.62 -24.31
C ASN A 504 15.79 20.65 -24.69
N PRO A 505 16.05 20.82 -25.99
CA PRO A 505 17.14 21.68 -26.49
C PRO A 505 17.01 23.14 -26.07
N LEU A 506 15.76 23.66 -25.91
CA LEU A 506 15.53 25.05 -25.51
C LEU A 506 15.97 25.33 -24.07
N PHE A 507 15.83 24.33 -23.20
CA PHE A 507 16.22 24.45 -21.79
C PHE A 507 17.58 23.83 -21.51
N GLY A 508 18.25 23.27 -22.53
CA GLY A 508 19.61 22.77 -22.44
C GLY A 508 19.74 21.52 -21.56
N TYR A 509 18.81 20.57 -21.66
CA TYR A 509 18.93 19.27 -21.01
C TYR A 509 18.33 18.12 -21.84
N GLU A 510 18.87 16.93 -21.62
CA GLU A 510 18.39 15.68 -22.19
C GLU A 510 18.57 14.51 -21.21
N SER A 511 17.82 13.44 -21.40
CA SER A 511 17.99 12.16 -20.68
C SER A 511 18.38 11.09 -21.68
N ILE A 512 19.33 10.23 -21.30
CA ILE A 512 19.80 9.12 -22.15
C ILE A 512 19.64 7.77 -21.47
N PRO A 513 19.44 6.67 -22.25
CA PRO A 513 19.37 5.31 -21.73
C PRO A 513 20.65 4.88 -21.01
N ASN A 514 20.51 3.91 -20.08
CA ASN A 514 21.63 3.21 -19.47
C ASN A 514 21.37 1.69 -19.43
N PRO A 515 21.92 0.92 -20.37
CA PRO A 515 21.79 -0.54 -20.38
C PRO A 515 22.67 -1.26 -19.34
N ASP A 516 23.62 -0.57 -18.72
CA ASP A 516 24.60 -1.14 -17.79
C ASP A 516 24.12 -1.08 -16.31
N LEU A 517 22.86 -0.75 -16.08
CA LEU A 517 22.29 -0.71 -14.74
C LEU A 517 22.35 -2.10 -14.08
N LYS A 518 22.74 -2.12 -12.81
CA LYS A 518 22.68 -3.30 -11.95
C LYS A 518 21.40 -3.30 -11.13
N PRO A 519 20.93 -4.47 -10.63
CA PRO A 519 19.87 -4.49 -9.62
C PRO A 519 20.24 -3.71 -8.37
N GLU A 520 19.28 -3.04 -7.78
CA GLU A 520 19.40 -2.53 -6.41
C GLU A 520 19.37 -3.71 -5.44
N THR A 521 20.16 -3.68 -4.37
CA THR A 521 20.22 -4.75 -3.37
C THR A 521 20.02 -4.24 -1.96
N SER A 522 19.62 -5.13 -1.07
CA SER A 522 19.53 -4.83 0.36
C SER A 522 19.94 -6.00 1.24
N GLU A 523 20.50 -5.68 2.40
CA GLU A 523 20.73 -6.60 3.50
C GLU A 523 20.08 -6.04 4.76
N SER A 524 19.39 -6.89 5.52
CA SER A 524 18.78 -6.49 6.78
C SER A 524 19.00 -7.53 7.87
N ILE A 525 19.35 -7.05 9.06
CA ILE A 525 19.37 -7.81 10.30
C ILE A 525 18.33 -7.23 11.24
N GLU A 526 17.54 -8.11 11.83
CA GLU A 526 16.61 -7.79 12.90
C GLU A 526 16.87 -8.70 14.11
N ALA A 527 16.70 -8.15 15.30
CA ALA A 527 16.66 -8.94 16.54
C ALA A 527 15.61 -8.35 17.48
N GLY A 528 14.85 -9.20 18.13
CA GLY A 528 13.78 -8.72 18.98
C GLY A 528 13.37 -9.71 20.05
N MET A 529 12.47 -9.24 20.91
CA MET A 529 11.85 -10.01 21.97
C MET A 529 10.34 -9.93 21.88
N ARG A 530 9.68 -10.98 22.32
CA ARG A 530 8.23 -11.07 22.40
C ARG A 530 7.80 -11.56 23.77
N PHE A 531 6.78 -10.90 24.28
CA PHE A 531 6.03 -11.36 25.43
C PHE A 531 4.60 -11.59 24.99
N ARG A 532 4.02 -12.72 25.28
CA ARG A 532 2.63 -13.02 24.95
C ARG A 532 1.85 -13.42 26.20
N GLN A 533 0.73 -12.77 26.41
CA GLN A 533 -0.24 -13.04 27.45
C GLN A 533 0.37 -13.20 28.85
N ILE A 534 1.29 -12.31 29.23
CA ILE A 534 1.83 -12.25 30.57
C ILE A 534 0.86 -11.52 31.50
N ASP A 535 0.66 -12.05 32.69
CA ASP A 535 -0.11 -11.37 33.73
C ASP A 535 0.65 -10.16 34.24
N ALA A 536 0.19 -8.96 33.87
CA ALA A 536 0.79 -7.71 34.26
C ALA A 536 -0.28 -6.61 34.41
N PHE A 537 -0.11 -5.72 35.38
CA PHE A 537 -1.01 -4.58 35.62
C PHE A 537 -2.49 -4.99 35.77
N GLY A 538 -2.78 -6.20 36.24
CA GLY A 538 -4.13 -6.75 36.40
C GLY A 538 -4.81 -7.14 35.11
N GLY A 539 -4.08 -7.31 34.03
CA GLY A 539 -4.53 -7.75 32.72
C GLY A 539 -3.53 -8.67 32.04
N ARG A 540 -3.83 -9.11 30.82
CA ARG A 540 -2.97 -9.92 29.98
C ARG A 540 -2.26 -9.04 28.97
N LEU A 541 -0.95 -8.94 29.08
CA LEU A 541 -0.07 -8.09 28.28
C LEU A 541 0.63 -8.92 27.20
N SER A 542 0.58 -8.47 25.95
CA SER A 542 1.45 -8.91 24.87
C SER A 542 2.33 -7.74 24.43
N LEU A 543 3.62 -7.99 24.15
CA LEU A 543 4.58 -6.96 23.77
C LEU A 543 5.59 -7.55 22.77
N SER A 544 5.89 -6.82 21.71
CA SER A 544 6.98 -7.10 20.78
C SER A 544 7.88 -5.87 20.68
N ALA A 545 9.19 -6.07 20.75
CA ALA A 545 10.18 -5.03 20.53
C ALA A 545 11.26 -5.55 19.58
N THR A 546 11.65 -4.75 18.59
CA THR A 546 12.60 -5.12 17.54
C THR A 546 13.60 -4.00 17.34
N ALA A 547 14.87 -4.35 17.25
CA ALA A 547 15.95 -3.52 16.71
C ALA A 547 16.29 -4.02 15.31
N PHE A 548 16.51 -3.11 14.36
CA PHE A 548 16.88 -3.47 13.00
C PHE A 548 18.01 -2.60 12.47
N LYS A 549 18.76 -3.16 11.51
CA LYS A 549 19.70 -2.44 10.66
C LYS A 549 19.60 -2.97 9.25
N SER A 550 19.42 -2.05 8.30
CA SER A 550 19.32 -2.36 6.87
C SER A 550 20.34 -1.54 6.10
N LYS A 551 21.02 -2.18 5.17
CA LYS A 551 21.94 -1.57 4.21
C LYS A 551 21.39 -1.79 2.81
N TYR A 552 21.40 -0.75 2.00
CA TYR A 552 20.96 -0.77 0.62
C TYR A 552 22.10 -0.28 -0.25
N GLU A 553 22.35 -0.99 -1.35
CA GLU A 553 23.44 -0.70 -2.28
C GLU A 553 22.93 -0.60 -3.71
N ASP A 554 23.71 0.08 -4.54
CA ASP A 554 23.45 0.23 -5.98
C ASP A 554 22.09 0.88 -6.30
N PHE A 555 21.61 1.82 -5.48
CA PHE A 555 20.38 2.53 -5.79
C PHE A 555 20.45 3.21 -7.14
N ILE A 556 19.39 3.07 -7.91
CA ILE A 556 19.24 3.65 -9.24
C ILE A 556 18.61 5.03 -9.09
N ASP A 557 19.41 6.08 -9.30
CA ASP A 557 18.99 7.45 -9.27
C ASP A 557 19.28 8.14 -10.61
N GLN A 558 18.44 9.14 -10.98
CA GLN A 558 18.68 9.95 -12.16
C GLN A 558 19.53 11.15 -11.80
N VAL A 559 20.71 11.24 -12.39
CA VAL A 559 21.69 12.30 -12.11
C VAL A 559 22.20 12.97 -13.38
N VAL A 560 22.83 14.12 -13.24
CA VAL A 560 23.56 14.77 -14.32
C VAL A 560 24.93 14.09 -14.45
N VAL A 561 25.16 13.40 -15.56
CA VAL A 561 26.43 12.70 -15.81
C VAL A 561 27.42 13.57 -16.59
N ARG A 562 26.95 14.59 -17.32
CA ARG A 562 27.80 15.55 -18.04
C ARG A 562 27.01 16.80 -18.46
N GLY A 563 27.73 17.82 -18.93
CA GLY A 563 27.17 19.05 -19.48
C GLY A 563 27.06 20.18 -18.45
N THR A 564 26.97 21.41 -18.94
CA THR A 564 26.89 22.63 -18.14
C THR A 564 25.52 23.31 -18.23
N GLY A 565 24.59 22.75 -18.99
CA GLY A 565 23.25 23.33 -19.16
C GLY A 565 23.17 24.48 -20.14
N VAL A 566 24.14 24.63 -21.05
CA VAL A 566 24.11 25.66 -22.08
C VAL A 566 23.28 25.22 -23.27
N PRO A 567 22.09 25.80 -23.51
CA PRO A 567 21.19 25.38 -24.58
C PRO A 567 21.90 25.38 -25.96
N GLY A 568 21.72 24.29 -26.71
CA GLY A 568 22.30 24.14 -28.06
C GLY A 568 23.81 24.02 -28.17
N ARG A 569 24.53 24.01 -27.02
CA ARG A 569 26.00 23.88 -26.98
C ARG A 569 26.48 22.75 -26.09
N ASP A 570 26.01 22.70 -24.85
CA ASP A 570 26.47 21.78 -23.82
C ASP A 570 25.30 21.49 -22.86
N PRO A 571 24.28 20.71 -23.28
CA PRO A 571 23.11 20.42 -22.46
C PRO A 571 23.49 19.58 -21.22
N LEU A 572 22.72 19.67 -20.15
CA LEU A 572 22.79 18.75 -19.04
C LEU A 572 22.33 17.36 -19.53
N ILE A 573 23.18 16.38 -19.38
CA ILE A 573 22.83 14.99 -19.71
C ILE A 573 22.46 14.26 -18.43
N TYR A 574 21.19 13.91 -18.32
CA TYR A 574 20.66 13.08 -17.26
C TYR A 574 20.74 11.62 -17.63
N GLN A 575 21.06 10.76 -16.68
CA GLN A 575 21.09 9.31 -16.85
C GLN A 575 20.74 8.63 -15.53
N TYR A 576 20.02 7.51 -15.58
CA TYR A 576 19.89 6.65 -14.41
C TYR A 576 21.20 5.88 -14.20
N VAL A 577 21.72 5.90 -12.98
CA VAL A 577 22.96 5.24 -12.60
C VAL A 577 22.85 4.61 -11.21
N ASN A 578 23.64 3.57 -10.96
CA ASN A 578 23.78 2.98 -9.63
C ASN A 578 24.87 3.75 -8.86
N GLN A 579 24.51 4.59 -7.90
CA GLN A 579 25.53 5.37 -7.18
C GLN A 579 25.23 5.67 -5.72
N THR A 580 24.02 5.36 -5.22
CA THR A 580 23.66 5.75 -3.86
C THR A 580 23.59 4.52 -2.98
N ASN A 581 24.28 4.57 -1.83
CA ASN A 581 24.13 3.62 -0.75
C ASN A 581 23.33 4.25 0.37
N VAL A 582 22.55 3.43 1.09
CA VAL A 582 21.72 3.87 2.20
C VAL A 582 21.87 2.93 3.37
N ASP A 583 22.14 3.48 4.54
CA ASP A 583 22.13 2.77 5.82
C ASP A 583 20.97 3.27 6.68
N ILE A 584 20.13 2.36 7.20
CA ILE A 584 19.03 2.68 8.11
C ILE A 584 19.10 1.75 9.31
N TRP A 585 18.94 2.30 10.50
CA TRP A 585 18.77 1.52 11.72
C TRP A 585 17.63 2.09 12.56
N GLY A 586 17.05 1.28 13.42
CA GLY A 586 15.95 1.76 14.25
C GLY A 586 15.46 0.76 15.27
N LEU A 587 14.46 1.21 16.01
CA LEU A 587 13.75 0.47 17.04
C LEU A 587 12.26 0.57 16.81
N GLU A 588 11.57 -0.54 16.89
CA GLU A 588 10.11 -0.62 16.80
C GLU A 588 9.58 -1.40 18.00
N ALA A 589 8.46 -0.95 18.56
CA ALA A 589 7.78 -1.64 19.64
C ALA A 589 6.28 -1.60 19.43
N ARG A 590 5.60 -2.68 19.77
CA ARG A 590 4.13 -2.78 19.76
C ARG A 590 3.69 -3.63 20.95
N GLY A 591 2.62 -3.22 21.60
CA GLY A 591 2.04 -3.98 22.70
C GLY A 591 0.55 -3.74 22.83
N ASP A 592 -0.12 -4.70 23.42
CA ASP A 592 -1.51 -4.63 23.81
C ASP A 592 -1.69 -5.24 25.20
N ILE A 593 -2.64 -4.72 25.95
CA ILE A 593 -3.07 -5.27 27.24
C ILE A 593 -4.59 -5.35 27.27
N ALA A 594 -5.11 -6.48 27.68
CA ALA A 594 -6.55 -6.69 27.87
C ALA A 594 -6.88 -7.01 29.31
N TRP A 595 -7.95 -6.42 29.83
CA TRP A 595 -8.53 -6.66 31.15
C TRP A 595 -9.87 -7.36 31.03
N ASP A 596 -10.22 -8.17 32.04
CA ASP A 596 -11.45 -8.97 32.05
C ASP A 596 -12.77 -8.13 32.10
N ASN A 597 -12.66 -6.83 32.33
CA ASN A 597 -13.80 -5.90 32.38
C ASN A 597 -14.15 -5.27 31.02
N GLY A 598 -13.61 -5.77 29.93
CA GLY A 598 -13.83 -5.26 28.57
C GLY A 598 -12.95 -4.09 28.17
N LEU A 599 -12.07 -3.62 29.04
CA LEU A 599 -11.03 -2.64 28.68
C LEU A 599 -9.85 -3.33 27.99
N SER A 600 -9.27 -2.64 27.01
CA SER A 600 -7.96 -2.99 26.46
C SER A 600 -7.21 -1.72 26.07
N ALA A 601 -5.88 -1.81 26.05
CA ALA A 601 -5.05 -0.71 25.56
C ALA A 601 -4.07 -1.24 24.52
N ILE A 602 -3.78 -0.42 23.52
CA ILE A 602 -2.74 -0.68 22.51
C ILE A 602 -1.67 0.41 22.59
N MET A 603 -0.44 0.05 22.28
CA MET A 603 0.64 1.01 22.12
C MET A 603 1.53 0.58 20.96
N ALA A 604 2.08 1.56 20.25
CA ALA A 604 3.07 1.31 19.24
C ALA A 604 4.04 2.48 19.14
N ALA A 605 5.30 2.20 18.86
CA ALA A 605 6.36 3.20 18.77
C ALA A 605 7.34 2.84 17.67
N SER A 606 7.87 3.84 16.97
CA SER A 606 9.00 3.67 16.07
C SER A 606 9.98 4.83 16.19
N PHE A 607 11.25 4.46 16.09
CA PHE A 607 12.38 5.35 15.88
C PHE A 607 13.25 4.78 14.77
N ALA A 608 13.64 5.62 13.82
CA ALA A 608 14.63 5.25 12.83
C ALA A 608 15.53 6.44 12.48
N ASP A 609 16.77 6.14 12.13
CA ASP A 609 17.74 7.09 11.58
C ASP A 609 18.34 6.50 10.30
N GLY A 610 18.52 7.33 9.28
CA GLY A 610 19.00 6.92 7.97
C GLY A 610 20.02 7.89 7.41
N GLU A 611 21.03 7.34 6.71
CA GLU A 611 22.06 8.09 6.03
C GLU A 611 22.16 7.63 4.58
N THR A 612 22.45 8.57 3.69
CA THR A 612 22.77 8.32 2.28
C THR A 612 24.24 8.62 2.04
N GLU A 613 24.89 7.80 1.23
CA GLU A 613 26.25 7.97 0.81
C GLU A 613 26.37 7.83 -0.71
N THR A 614 26.83 8.88 -1.36
CA THR A 614 27.26 8.89 -2.76
C THR A 614 28.78 9.04 -2.79
N ASP A 615 29.40 8.88 -3.97
CA ASP A 615 30.85 9.04 -4.13
C ASP A 615 31.41 10.38 -3.58
N ASP A 616 30.58 11.43 -3.63
CA ASP A 616 30.99 12.78 -3.27
C ASP A 616 30.40 13.33 -1.96
N GLN A 617 29.31 12.71 -1.44
CA GLN A 617 28.55 13.30 -0.34
C GLN A 617 27.96 12.23 0.60
N ARG A 618 27.96 12.55 1.88
CA ARG A 618 27.19 11.85 2.90
C ARG A 618 26.15 12.78 3.51
N GLY A 619 24.92 12.30 3.64
CA GLY A 619 23.80 13.10 4.13
C GLY A 619 22.76 12.28 4.92
N LYS A 620 21.88 12.98 5.60
CA LYS A 620 20.73 12.33 6.26
C LYS A 620 19.66 11.94 5.24
N LEU A 621 19.03 10.78 5.43
CA LEU A 621 17.94 10.30 4.60
C LEU A 621 16.63 10.99 4.99
N ALA A 622 16.12 11.85 4.10
CA ALA A 622 14.90 12.63 4.36
C ALA A 622 13.63 11.77 4.41
N SER A 623 13.63 10.58 3.80
CA SER A 623 12.46 9.71 3.73
C SER A 623 12.17 8.95 5.03
N VAL A 624 13.09 8.93 6.00
CA VAL A 624 12.84 8.36 7.32
C VAL A 624 11.93 9.28 8.12
N ASP A 625 10.84 8.71 8.63
CA ASP A 625 9.86 9.45 9.44
C ASP A 625 10.45 9.86 10.82
N PRO A 626 9.92 10.92 11.45
CA PRO A 626 10.23 11.24 12.84
C PRO A 626 9.76 10.15 13.81
N ILE A 627 10.18 10.23 15.06
CA ILE A 627 9.66 9.34 16.13
C ILE A 627 8.14 9.44 16.14
N LYS A 628 7.47 8.30 16.08
CA LYS A 628 6.01 8.20 16.14
C LYS A 628 5.62 7.31 17.33
N LEU A 629 4.73 7.82 18.16
CA LEU A 629 4.12 7.09 19.27
C LEU A 629 2.61 7.04 19.04
N VAL A 630 2.04 5.86 19.22
CA VAL A 630 0.60 5.65 19.13
C VAL A 630 0.14 4.98 20.42
N GLY A 631 -0.93 5.50 21.02
CA GLY A 631 -1.61 4.89 22.15
C GLY A 631 -3.11 4.84 21.90
N GLY A 632 -3.76 3.77 22.33
CA GLY A 632 -5.21 3.62 22.21
C GLY A 632 -5.77 2.93 23.44
N LEU A 633 -6.89 3.46 23.97
CA LEU A 633 -7.70 2.84 25.02
C LEU A 633 -9.02 2.42 24.39
N ASN A 634 -9.29 1.13 24.40
CA ASN A 634 -10.49 0.55 23.83
C ASN A 634 -11.36 -0.03 24.95
N TYR A 635 -12.67 0.13 24.82
CA TYR A 635 -13.65 -0.53 25.66
C TYR A 635 -14.64 -1.29 24.75
N ALA A 636 -14.87 -2.55 25.07
CA ALA A 636 -15.92 -3.37 24.48
C ALA A 636 -16.84 -3.86 25.60
N ASP A 637 -18.12 -3.49 25.50
CA ASP A 637 -19.11 -3.96 26.46
C ASP A 637 -19.17 -5.51 26.46
N PRO A 638 -19.12 -6.18 27.61
CA PRO A 638 -19.13 -7.64 27.67
C PRO A 638 -20.33 -8.29 26.97
N SER A 639 -21.47 -7.62 26.87
CA SER A 639 -22.61 -8.10 26.05
C SER A 639 -22.40 -7.91 24.54
N GLY A 640 -21.29 -7.32 24.10
CA GLY A 640 -21.00 -7.05 22.71
C GLY A 640 -21.87 -5.98 22.06
N ARG A 641 -22.73 -5.29 22.82
CA ARG A 641 -23.70 -4.34 22.25
C ARG A 641 -23.10 -3.02 21.80
N TRP A 642 -22.07 -2.55 22.46
CA TRP A 642 -21.40 -1.28 22.12
C TRP A 642 -19.94 -1.29 22.54
N GLY A 643 -19.19 -0.38 22.00
CA GLY A 643 -17.79 -0.19 22.36
C GLY A 643 -17.22 1.05 21.69
N GLY A 644 -15.98 1.37 22.02
CA GLY A 644 -15.31 2.53 21.43
C GLY A 644 -13.82 2.54 21.74
N MET A 645 -13.08 3.37 21.02
CA MET A 645 -11.65 3.54 21.15
C MET A 645 -11.32 5.03 21.18
N LEU A 646 -10.59 5.45 22.20
CA LEU A 646 -9.90 6.73 22.26
C LEU A 646 -8.44 6.48 21.90
N SER A 647 -7.92 7.13 20.88
CA SER A 647 -6.52 6.98 20.45
C SER A 647 -5.83 8.32 20.38
N ALA A 648 -4.51 8.30 20.61
CA ALA A 648 -3.64 9.45 20.47
C ALA A 648 -2.42 9.05 19.64
N THR A 649 -2.06 9.87 18.66
CA THR A 649 -0.84 9.74 17.85
C THR A 649 0.01 10.98 18.09
N TRP A 650 1.23 10.77 18.56
CA TRP A 650 2.26 11.81 18.66
C TRP A 650 3.35 11.56 17.63
N SER A 651 3.76 12.61 16.94
CA SER A 651 4.90 12.63 16.03
C SER A 651 5.89 13.70 16.50
N ASP A 652 7.16 13.36 16.54
CA ASP A 652 8.21 14.31 16.91
C ASP A 652 8.51 15.29 15.75
N ARG A 653 9.26 16.32 16.08
CA ARG A 653 9.83 17.25 15.11
C ARG A 653 10.88 16.55 14.23
N LYS A 654 10.97 16.92 12.97
CA LYS A 654 12.01 16.49 12.04
C LYS A 654 12.68 17.70 11.40
N ASP A 655 14.01 17.72 11.44
CA ASP A 655 14.77 18.75 10.74
C ASP A 655 14.70 18.55 9.21
N SER A 656 14.78 19.64 8.47
CA SER A 656 14.65 19.61 7.02
C SER A 656 15.94 19.19 6.33
N TYR A 657 15.83 18.27 5.35
CA TYR A 657 16.93 17.83 4.51
C TYR A 657 16.51 17.74 3.03
N GLY A 658 17.45 17.88 2.12
CA GLY A 658 17.26 17.39 0.74
C GLY A 658 16.48 18.25 -0.24
N CYS A 659 16.49 19.59 -0.09
CA CYS A 659 15.82 20.51 -1.02
C CYS A 659 16.76 21.12 -2.09
N GLY A 660 17.68 20.37 -2.64
CA GLY A 660 18.47 20.80 -3.78
C GLY A 660 19.20 22.15 -3.61
N GLY A 661 19.69 22.46 -2.41
CA GLY A 661 20.42 23.71 -2.10
C GLY A 661 19.56 24.88 -1.60
N GLY A 662 18.23 24.68 -1.43
CA GLY A 662 17.31 25.62 -0.79
C GLY A 662 17.04 25.31 0.68
N LEU A 663 16.33 26.22 1.36
CA LEU A 663 15.76 25.94 2.69
C LEU A 663 14.49 25.08 2.52
N CYS A 664 14.40 23.97 3.24
CA CYS A 664 13.18 23.16 3.32
C CYS A 664 12.31 23.53 4.51
N TRP A 665 11.06 23.11 4.48
CA TRP A 665 10.21 23.13 5.65
C TRP A 665 10.62 22.00 6.61
N PRO A 666 10.76 22.26 7.93
CA PRO A 666 10.89 21.19 8.93
C PRO A 666 9.55 20.49 9.13
N GLY A 667 9.56 19.25 9.62
CA GLY A 667 8.41 18.62 10.21
C GLY A 667 8.17 19.17 11.62
N GLU A 668 6.97 19.62 11.92
CA GLU A 668 6.60 20.08 13.26
C GLU A 668 6.12 18.89 14.12
N ALA A 669 6.34 18.96 15.44
CA ALA A 669 5.79 17.99 16.36
C ALA A 669 4.31 18.25 16.58
N PHE A 670 3.50 17.20 16.67
CA PHE A 670 2.07 17.31 16.90
C PHE A 670 1.51 16.14 17.71
N THR A 671 0.30 16.33 18.24
CA THR A 671 -0.48 15.27 18.88
C THR A 671 -1.91 15.31 18.38
N VAL A 672 -2.37 14.24 17.76
CA VAL A 672 -3.74 14.08 17.29
C VAL A 672 -4.47 13.06 18.15
N VAL A 673 -5.67 13.38 18.55
CA VAL A 673 -6.55 12.51 19.34
C VAL A 673 -7.82 12.22 18.56
N ASP A 674 -8.19 10.94 18.47
CA ASP A 674 -9.36 10.45 17.77
C ASP A 674 -10.24 9.61 18.71
N LEU A 675 -11.54 9.62 18.43
CA LEU A 675 -12.53 8.81 19.13
C LEU A 675 -13.37 8.07 18.09
N THR A 676 -13.45 6.75 18.21
CA THR A 676 -14.39 5.93 17.44
C THR A 676 -15.28 5.14 18.39
N ALA A 677 -16.51 4.89 17.98
CA ALA A 677 -17.47 4.11 18.75
C ALA A 677 -18.35 3.27 17.81
N TYR A 678 -18.89 2.18 18.33
CA TYR A 678 -19.91 1.40 17.64
C TYR A 678 -21.05 1.01 18.57
N VAL A 679 -22.19 0.76 17.97
CA VAL A 679 -23.34 0.16 18.62
C VAL A 679 -24.00 -0.85 17.70
N ASN A 680 -24.21 -2.06 18.22
CA ASN A 680 -25.00 -3.09 17.56
C ASN A 680 -26.49 -2.80 17.83
N LEU A 681 -27.15 -2.18 16.85
CA LEU A 681 -28.58 -1.84 16.90
C LEU A 681 -29.42 -3.09 16.96
N THR A 682 -28.99 -4.13 16.28
CA THR A 682 -29.49 -5.49 16.30
C THR A 682 -28.31 -6.45 16.13
N GLU A 683 -28.52 -7.75 16.23
CA GLU A 683 -27.51 -8.77 15.91
C GLU A 683 -26.99 -8.68 14.47
N ARG A 684 -27.69 -7.96 13.59
CA ARG A 684 -27.39 -7.85 12.15
C ARG A 684 -27.06 -6.44 11.69
N ALA A 685 -27.27 -5.44 12.54
CA ALA A 685 -27.08 -4.03 12.17
C ALA A 685 -26.14 -3.34 13.15
N THR A 686 -25.02 -2.83 12.64
CA THR A 686 -24.02 -2.10 13.41
C THR A 686 -23.90 -0.68 12.90
N LEU A 687 -24.06 0.29 13.78
CA LEU A 687 -23.76 1.71 13.54
C LEU A 687 -22.38 2.00 14.14
N ARG A 688 -21.52 2.66 13.37
CA ARG A 688 -20.21 3.14 13.80
C ARG A 688 -20.15 4.65 13.60
N ALA A 689 -19.48 5.34 14.50
CA ALA A 689 -19.23 6.78 14.41
C ALA A 689 -17.82 7.10 14.90
N GLY A 690 -17.19 8.08 14.28
CA GLY A 690 -15.86 8.57 14.64
C GLY A 690 -15.83 10.09 14.67
N ALA A 691 -15.02 10.63 15.57
CA ALA A 691 -14.62 12.03 15.58
C ALA A 691 -13.08 12.05 15.58
N PHE A 692 -12.53 12.61 14.53
CA PHE A 692 -11.11 12.63 14.28
C PHE A 692 -10.56 14.03 14.54
N ASN A 693 -9.29 14.10 14.98
CA ASN A 693 -8.64 15.34 15.36
C ASN A 693 -9.52 16.16 16.35
N LEU A 694 -9.91 15.53 17.47
CA LEU A 694 -10.85 16.09 18.44
C LEU A 694 -10.50 17.51 18.92
N PHE A 695 -9.21 17.81 19.02
CA PHE A 695 -8.72 19.09 19.54
C PHE A 695 -8.41 20.11 18.45
N ASP A 696 -8.74 19.79 17.19
CA ASP A 696 -8.54 20.66 16.02
C ASP A 696 -7.07 21.09 15.85
N GLU A 697 -6.16 20.13 16.06
CA GLU A 697 -4.71 20.33 15.92
C GLU A 697 -4.35 20.59 14.47
N LYS A 698 -3.59 21.64 14.21
CA LYS A 698 -3.07 21.96 12.87
C LYS A 698 -1.76 21.26 12.65
N TYR A 699 -1.77 20.23 11.80
CA TYR A 699 -0.59 19.39 11.57
C TYR A 699 -0.45 18.93 10.12
N ALA A 700 0.77 18.56 9.76
CA ALA A 700 1.09 17.88 8.50
C ALA A 700 2.01 16.70 8.78
N TRP A 701 1.80 15.59 8.06
CA TRP A 701 2.73 14.46 8.14
C TRP A 701 4.06 14.82 7.48
N TRP A 702 5.17 14.39 8.07
CA TRP A 702 6.49 14.56 7.47
C TRP A 702 6.57 13.99 6.06
N SER A 703 5.96 12.84 5.81
CA SER A 703 5.87 12.21 4.50
C SER A 703 5.30 13.13 3.41
N ASP A 704 4.42 14.07 3.76
CA ASP A 704 3.71 14.94 2.83
C ASP A 704 4.46 16.28 2.59
N VAL A 705 5.29 16.68 3.54
CA VAL A 705 5.97 18.00 3.48
C VAL A 705 7.47 17.91 3.26
N ARG A 706 8.05 16.72 3.39
CA ARG A 706 9.48 16.51 3.12
C ARG A 706 9.85 16.93 1.70
N GLY A 707 10.95 17.64 1.55
CA GLY A 707 11.42 18.10 0.24
C GLY A 707 10.68 19.33 -0.32
N LEU A 708 9.68 19.87 0.39
CA LEU A 708 9.05 21.11 0.02
C LEU A 708 10.02 22.28 0.30
N SER A 709 10.32 23.05 -0.74
CA SER A 709 11.15 24.25 -0.62
C SER A 709 10.44 25.32 0.19
N ARG A 710 11.13 25.88 1.17
CA ARG A 710 10.66 27.05 1.91
C ARG A 710 10.95 28.30 1.09
N PRO A 711 9.95 29.16 0.82
CA PRO A 711 10.19 30.46 0.20
C PRO A 711 11.21 31.27 1.00
N SER A 712 11.96 32.18 0.33
CA SER A 712 12.84 33.08 1.06
C SER A 712 12.06 33.88 2.10
N ILE A 713 12.73 34.41 3.13
CA ILE A 713 12.11 35.13 4.27
C ILE A 713 11.20 36.27 3.82
N THR A 714 11.36 36.76 2.59
CA THR A 714 10.52 37.79 1.97
C THR A 714 9.28 37.28 1.25
N GLU A 715 9.19 35.94 0.99
CA GLU A 715 8.03 35.33 0.39
C GLU A 715 7.21 34.62 1.47
N ARG A 716 5.88 34.79 1.43
CA ARG A 716 4.96 34.46 2.49
C ARG A 716 5.04 33.00 2.96
N PRO A 717 5.04 32.75 4.30
CA PRO A 717 5.14 31.40 4.88
C PRO A 717 3.90 30.51 4.68
N ALA A 718 2.84 30.98 4.06
CA ALA A 718 1.50 30.42 4.07
C ALA A 718 1.32 29.11 3.24
N THR A 719 2.33 28.64 2.50
CA THR A 719 2.17 27.46 1.64
C THR A 719 2.15 26.13 2.38
N LEU A 720 2.76 26.02 3.57
CA LEU A 720 2.72 24.77 4.35
C LEU A 720 1.30 24.45 4.81
N ASP A 721 0.48 25.45 5.08
CA ASP A 721 -0.92 25.27 5.49
C ASP A 721 -1.75 24.52 4.44
N ALA A 722 -1.35 24.58 3.19
CA ALA A 722 -1.98 23.84 2.09
C ALA A 722 -1.70 22.31 2.12
N TYR A 723 -0.78 21.87 2.95
CA TYR A 723 -0.41 20.46 3.10
C TYR A 723 -0.82 19.88 4.46
N THR A 724 -1.56 20.67 5.25
CA THR A 724 -2.09 20.19 6.53
C THR A 724 -3.14 19.13 6.32
N GLN A 725 -3.28 18.25 7.31
CA GLN A 725 -4.37 17.29 7.40
C GLN A 725 -5.67 18.03 7.76
N PRO A 726 -6.85 17.42 7.57
CA PRO A 726 -8.11 17.99 7.97
C PRO A 726 -8.12 18.38 9.44
N GLY A 727 -8.82 19.47 9.77
CA GLY A 727 -9.18 19.84 11.13
C GLY A 727 -10.09 18.79 11.76
N ARG A 728 -10.80 19.14 12.81
CA ARG A 728 -11.76 18.23 13.44
C ARG A 728 -12.84 17.81 12.44
N ASN A 729 -12.96 16.51 12.21
CA ASN A 729 -13.87 15.93 11.24
C ASN A 729 -14.59 14.69 11.82
N PHE A 730 -15.59 14.18 11.12
CA PHE A 730 -16.47 13.13 11.58
C PHE A 730 -16.67 12.07 10.49
N GLY A 731 -16.79 10.83 10.93
CA GLY A 731 -17.19 9.72 10.08
C GLY A 731 -18.35 8.94 10.69
N VAL A 732 -19.20 8.38 9.85
CA VAL A 732 -20.30 7.49 10.28
C VAL A 732 -20.45 6.35 9.29
N SER A 733 -20.77 5.16 9.77
CA SER A 733 -21.07 4.02 8.88
C SER A 733 -22.16 3.14 9.49
N LEU A 734 -23.06 2.67 8.64
CA LEU A 734 -24.07 1.68 8.96
C LEU A 734 -23.81 0.42 8.14
N SER A 735 -23.65 -0.73 8.79
CA SER A 735 -23.55 -2.03 8.13
C SER A 735 -24.71 -2.92 8.56
N VAL A 736 -25.30 -3.63 7.61
CA VAL A 736 -26.37 -4.61 7.83
C VAL A 736 -25.98 -5.93 7.20
N ARG A 737 -26.16 -7.05 7.93
CA ARG A 737 -25.94 -8.43 7.46
C ARG A 737 -27.28 -9.19 7.49
N LEU A 738 -27.48 -10.09 6.47
CA LEU A 738 -28.68 -10.90 6.34
C LEU A 738 -28.34 -12.38 6.42
#